data_a9f844360ad951b43187cac024e7903c
#
_entry.id   a9f844360ad951b43187cac024e7903c
#
_cell.length_a   1.000
_cell.length_b   1.000
_cell.length_c   1.000
_cell.angle_alpha   90.00
_cell.angle_beta   90.00
_cell.angle_gamma   90.00
#
_symmetry.space_group_name_H-M   'P 1'
#
loop_
_entity.id
_entity.type
_entity.pdbx_description
1 polymer ?
#
loop_
_entity_poly.entity_id
_entity_poly.type
_entity_poly.pdbx_seq_one_letter_code
_entity_poly.pdbx_strand_id
1 'polypeptide(L)'
;MKEQRAENREQRADSKEQRSALDHFLEPVAGVILSIPNSYSTILFSDSSLLGLVMLGVTFISPIIGLAGLIGLITAILVSRLMGFNVWESRSGIITFNSLITSLAVGYYYPGALLAHSPITFWLFVVISSSFALFLYVGLNYITYTYLKIPSMSLAFSITTLILWFFFVKNGFLSNFPDPKQALSLPQIEVPRFWELYFISLGSILFMPYTLAGMLMAGVLFLISRIGFLLSLLGWSICYLLVSRLSTASSGVMFFPGFNLILISLAIGGIYLIPSFSAWVIAIIASVIGYYLSLAFSSSYTLINPYTGFATSLSVPIFAFPLNFVIILVIFVLRLRLVNKSPVINDLGIYNAEKALETYMGNYQRFAGDRLAQFCLPVNGDWLITQGLHGAHTHKYDWAYAWDFEIEDVHGKRYSADPAKLVDYYAFNKPVFASAAGWVVKVLDGIPDNKIGEINTTHNWGNYITVSHGYGLYTLYAHLKNGSVQVRQGDYVSIGSKIGFVGNSGRSPLPHLHFQAQQGIEPGSKTVKCQFVNYKLLQPEGDITFVSSGIPKEGEKISPYNIENKVQTLLNLNNLNEQHFQVLSGDNKKAIDEKWRVDLDLMGMFHINSSSGVTLDFSIVYGIYNTLGIKGNKRSALNAFAFALSRFPYIEKHSVRWTDIPSPSVAFNPLLKQLLLLISPVFNPYKVRVSSESNEVNGTITISSTTKHYFVGIGVKTY
;
A
#
# COMPACT_ATOMS: atom_id res chain seq x y z
N MET A 1 -40.99 23.65 -33.79
CA MET A 1 -39.96 23.89 -32.77
C MET A 1 -40.08 23.00 -31.53
N LYS A 2 -41.25 22.68 -30.99
CA LYS A 2 -41.40 21.72 -29.86
C LYS A 2 -41.21 20.27 -30.32
N GLU A 3 -41.70 19.88 -31.49
CA GLU A 3 -41.52 18.54 -32.05
C GLU A 3 -40.08 18.24 -32.44
N GLN A 4 -39.39 19.17 -33.09
CA GLN A 4 -37.95 19.03 -33.38
C GLN A 4 -37.05 18.93 -32.11
N ARG A 5 -37.49 19.50 -30.97
CA ARG A 5 -36.82 19.32 -29.69
C ARG A 5 -37.13 17.97 -29.03
N ALA A 6 -38.26 17.39 -29.28
CA ALA A 6 -38.65 16.04 -28.84
C ALA A 6 -37.86 14.97 -29.60
N GLU A 7 -37.85 15.04 -30.92
CA GLU A 7 -37.07 14.14 -31.81
C GLU A 7 -35.54 14.19 -31.48
N ASN A 8 -34.99 15.38 -31.29
CA ASN A 8 -33.59 15.53 -30.90
C ASN A 8 -33.29 14.99 -29.46
N ARG A 9 -34.30 14.94 -28.57
CA ARG A 9 -34.13 14.29 -27.25
C ARG A 9 -34.23 12.77 -27.36
N GLU A 10 -35.12 12.22 -28.18
CA GLU A 10 -35.20 10.77 -28.42
C GLU A 10 -33.94 10.26 -29.14
N GLN A 11 -33.48 10.93 -30.20
CA GLN A 11 -32.22 10.56 -30.87
C GLN A 11 -30.97 10.64 -29.94
N ARG A 12 -30.96 11.57 -28.97
CA ARG A 12 -29.90 11.65 -27.94
C ARG A 12 -30.06 10.57 -26.85
N ALA A 13 -31.29 10.16 -26.55
CA ALA A 13 -31.53 9.06 -25.61
C ALA A 13 -31.14 7.73 -26.24
N ASP A 14 -31.56 7.46 -27.47
CA ASP A 14 -31.19 6.25 -28.25
C ASP A 14 -29.66 6.15 -28.46
N SER A 15 -29.01 7.27 -28.78
CA SER A 15 -27.56 7.28 -28.94
C SER A 15 -26.81 7.08 -27.60
N LYS A 16 -27.39 7.47 -26.48
CA LYS A 16 -26.85 7.19 -25.12
C LYS A 16 -27.08 5.73 -24.72
N GLU A 17 -28.25 5.17 -25.03
CA GLU A 17 -28.54 3.76 -24.77
C GLU A 17 -27.67 2.83 -25.62
N GLN A 18 -27.49 3.14 -26.91
CA GLN A 18 -26.60 2.40 -27.80
C GLN A 18 -25.14 2.51 -27.38
N ARG A 19 -24.65 3.66 -26.93
CA ARG A 19 -23.31 3.81 -26.35
C ARG A 19 -23.17 3.02 -25.05
N SER A 20 -24.15 3.07 -24.16
CA SER A 20 -24.16 2.31 -22.91
C SER A 20 -24.17 0.78 -23.19
N ALA A 21 -24.92 0.30 -24.16
CA ALA A 21 -24.95 -1.11 -24.58
C ALA A 21 -23.59 -1.52 -25.22
N LEU A 22 -23.00 -0.65 -26.05
CA LEU A 22 -21.71 -0.88 -26.68
C LEU A 22 -20.58 -0.88 -25.64
N ASP A 23 -20.63 0.04 -24.68
CA ASP A 23 -19.67 0.11 -23.58
C ASP A 23 -19.79 -1.13 -22.67
N HIS A 24 -21.01 -1.59 -22.36
CA HIS A 24 -21.24 -2.84 -21.63
C HIS A 24 -20.72 -4.09 -22.34
N PHE A 25 -20.72 -4.08 -23.68
CA PHE A 25 -20.18 -5.20 -24.48
C PHE A 25 -18.66 -5.09 -24.66
N LEU A 26 -18.12 -3.87 -24.83
CA LEU A 26 -16.68 -3.64 -25.06
C LEU A 26 -15.85 -3.72 -23.78
N GLU A 27 -16.41 -3.37 -22.63
CA GLU A 27 -15.70 -3.39 -21.35
C GLU A 27 -15.16 -4.79 -20.95
N PRO A 28 -15.93 -5.89 -21.07
CA PRO A 28 -15.43 -7.24 -20.83
C PRO A 28 -14.33 -7.66 -21.81
N VAL A 29 -14.43 -7.25 -23.09
CA VAL A 29 -13.45 -7.57 -24.13
C VAL A 29 -12.15 -6.78 -23.89
N ALA A 30 -12.26 -5.49 -23.62
CA ALA A 30 -11.11 -4.65 -23.26
C ALA A 30 -10.43 -5.15 -21.99
N GLY A 31 -11.20 -5.63 -21.01
CA GLY A 31 -10.68 -6.24 -19.79
C GLY A 31 -9.80 -7.48 -20.05
N VAL A 32 -10.20 -8.34 -20.98
CA VAL A 32 -9.41 -9.52 -21.41
C VAL A 32 -8.15 -9.10 -22.14
N ILE A 33 -8.25 -8.18 -23.09
CA ILE A 33 -7.12 -7.71 -23.90
C ILE A 33 -6.04 -7.09 -23.00
N LEU A 34 -6.44 -6.29 -22.00
CA LEU A 34 -5.51 -5.66 -21.07
C LEU A 34 -4.95 -6.62 -20.01
N SER A 35 -5.65 -7.71 -19.69
CA SER A 35 -5.13 -8.71 -18.74
C SER A 35 -3.91 -9.45 -19.28
N ILE A 36 -3.79 -9.58 -20.61
CA ILE A 36 -2.63 -10.25 -21.24
C ILE A 36 -1.31 -9.53 -20.91
N PRO A 37 -1.09 -8.25 -21.29
CA PRO A 37 0.15 -7.59 -20.96
C PRO A 37 0.34 -7.40 -19.46
N ASN A 38 -0.71 -7.18 -18.69
CA ASN A 38 -0.59 -6.99 -17.25
C ASN A 38 -0.13 -8.26 -16.53
N SER A 39 -0.54 -9.45 -16.99
CA SER A 39 -0.04 -10.72 -16.45
C SER A 39 1.48 -10.90 -16.67
N TYR A 40 1.98 -10.47 -17.82
CA TYR A 40 3.43 -10.47 -18.09
C TYR A 40 4.17 -9.47 -17.21
N SER A 41 3.68 -8.22 -17.10
CA SER A 41 4.35 -7.18 -16.29
C SER A 41 4.36 -7.52 -14.80
N THR A 42 3.34 -8.21 -14.30
CA THR A 42 3.25 -8.67 -12.90
C THR A 42 4.41 -9.59 -12.51
N ILE A 43 5.02 -10.32 -13.45
CA ILE A 43 6.20 -11.15 -13.20
C ILE A 43 7.39 -10.32 -12.67
N LEU A 44 7.52 -9.08 -13.13
CA LEU A 44 8.53 -8.11 -12.65
C LEU A 44 7.94 -7.13 -11.62
N PHE A 45 6.84 -7.50 -10.97
CA PHE A 45 6.15 -6.65 -9.99
C PHE A 45 5.78 -5.26 -10.55
N SER A 46 5.31 -5.19 -11.79
CA SER A 46 4.94 -3.93 -12.43
C SER A 46 3.49 -3.97 -12.93
N ASP A 47 2.85 -2.80 -12.94
CA ASP A 47 1.52 -2.55 -13.50
C ASP A 47 1.58 -1.96 -14.92
N SER A 48 2.76 -1.90 -15.53
CA SER A 48 2.98 -1.30 -16.85
C SER A 48 2.63 -2.25 -17.98
N SER A 49 1.53 -1.99 -18.68
CA SER A 49 1.15 -2.74 -19.88
C SER A 49 2.22 -2.69 -20.99
N LEU A 50 3.01 -1.59 -21.07
CA LEU A 50 4.12 -1.50 -22.02
C LEU A 50 5.22 -2.52 -21.72
N LEU A 51 5.61 -2.68 -20.46
CA LEU A 51 6.55 -3.72 -20.04
C LEU A 51 6.00 -5.10 -20.40
N GLY A 52 4.73 -5.34 -20.10
CA GLY A 52 4.05 -6.60 -20.39
C GLY A 52 4.02 -6.93 -21.89
N LEU A 53 3.80 -5.94 -22.77
CA LEU A 53 3.85 -6.14 -24.21
C LEU A 53 5.26 -6.51 -24.70
N VAL A 54 6.29 -5.87 -24.19
CA VAL A 54 7.67 -6.21 -24.53
C VAL A 54 8.01 -7.61 -24.03
N MET A 55 7.63 -7.97 -22.79
CA MET A 55 7.84 -9.30 -22.24
C MET A 55 7.09 -10.39 -23.04
N LEU A 56 5.85 -10.11 -23.47
CA LEU A 56 5.11 -10.97 -24.38
C LEU A 56 5.90 -11.17 -25.69
N GLY A 57 6.37 -10.09 -26.32
CA GLY A 57 7.20 -10.17 -27.54
C GLY A 57 8.48 -10.98 -27.34
N VAL A 58 9.15 -10.80 -26.22
CA VAL A 58 10.36 -11.57 -25.84
C VAL A 58 10.07 -13.06 -25.77
N THR A 59 8.92 -13.52 -25.28
CA THR A 59 8.59 -14.94 -25.21
C THR A 59 8.45 -15.59 -26.59
N PHE A 60 8.11 -14.82 -27.63
CA PHE A 60 8.02 -15.29 -29.01
C PHE A 60 9.37 -15.42 -29.73
N ILE A 61 10.50 -15.11 -29.07
CA ILE A 61 11.82 -15.53 -29.53
C ILE A 61 11.86 -17.07 -29.71
N SER A 62 11.14 -17.81 -28.86
CA SER A 62 10.78 -19.20 -29.10
C SER A 62 9.26 -19.30 -29.27
N PRO A 63 8.77 -19.49 -30.52
CA PRO A 63 7.34 -19.51 -30.80
C PRO A 63 6.53 -20.49 -29.96
N ILE A 64 7.13 -21.68 -29.70
CA ILE A 64 6.47 -22.72 -28.88
C ILE A 64 6.28 -22.27 -27.45
N ILE A 65 7.30 -21.64 -26.85
CA ILE A 65 7.22 -21.13 -25.47
C ILE A 65 6.23 -19.95 -25.42
N GLY A 66 6.30 -19.01 -26.38
CA GLY A 66 5.39 -17.89 -26.48
C GLY A 66 3.92 -18.32 -26.62
N LEU A 67 3.65 -19.30 -27.51
CA LEU A 67 2.31 -19.86 -27.70
C LEU A 67 1.84 -20.61 -26.44
N ALA A 68 2.69 -21.40 -25.80
CA ALA A 68 2.35 -22.09 -24.56
C ALA A 68 1.96 -21.08 -23.46
N GLY A 69 2.75 -20.02 -23.30
CA GLY A 69 2.43 -18.93 -22.36
C GLY A 69 1.10 -18.26 -22.66
N LEU A 70 0.85 -17.94 -23.94
CA LEU A 70 -0.39 -17.26 -24.36
C LEU A 70 -1.62 -18.15 -24.17
N ILE A 71 -1.58 -19.42 -24.61
CA ILE A 71 -2.66 -20.38 -24.44
C ILE A 71 -2.95 -20.63 -22.95
N GLY A 72 -1.90 -20.84 -22.16
CA GLY A 72 -2.07 -21.02 -20.71
C GLY A 72 -2.68 -19.79 -20.04
N LEU A 73 -2.28 -18.60 -20.44
CA LEU A 73 -2.85 -17.35 -19.92
C LEU A 73 -4.32 -17.20 -20.30
N ILE A 74 -4.68 -17.47 -21.56
CA ILE A 74 -6.08 -17.45 -22.01
C ILE A 74 -6.89 -18.48 -21.22
N THR A 75 -6.34 -19.70 -21.03
CA THR A 75 -6.98 -20.73 -20.19
C THR A 75 -7.24 -20.23 -18.77
N ALA A 76 -6.25 -19.59 -18.12
CA ALA A 76 -6.42 -19.04 -16.78
C ALA A 76 -7.50 -17.96 -16.72
N ILE A 77 -7.57 -17.07 -17.71
CA ILE A 77 -8.60 -16.04 -17.81
C ILE A 77 -9.99 -16.68 -17.96
N LEU A 78 -10.13 -17.68 -18.82
CA LEU A 78 -11.40 -18.38 -19.03
C LEU A 78 -11.84 -19.15 -17.77
N VAL A 79 -10.93 -19.90 -17.15
CA VAL A 79 -11.21 -20.66 -15.93
C VAL A 79 -11.54 -19.72 -14.76
N SER A 80 -10.84 -18.60 -14.61
CA SER A 80 -11.15 -17.62 -13.56
C SER A 80 -12.57 -17.05 -13.71
N ARG A 81 -13.02 -16.83 -14.95
CA ARG A 81 -14.40 -16.40 -15.23
C ARG A 81 -15.43 -17.47 -14.92
N LEU A 82 -15.16 -18.72 -15.29
CA LEU A 82 -16.03 -19.85 -14.96
C LEU A 82 -16.18 -20.03 -13.44
N MET A 83 -15.15 -19.67 -12.66
CA MET A 83 -15.19 -19.67 -11.21
C MET A 83 -15.90 -18.45 -10.61
N GLY A 84 -16.36 -17.51 -11.42
CA GLY A 84 -17.09 -16.32 -10.97
C GLY A 84 -16.20 -15.17 -10.48
N PHE A 85 -14.88 -15.21 -10.75
CA PHE A 85 -14.03 -14.05 -10.46
C PHE A 85 -14.35 -12.88 -11.38
N ASN A 86 -14.31 -11.67 -10.78
CA ASN A 86 -14.65 -10.46 -11.52
C ASN A 86 -13.61 -10.18 -12.63
N VAL A 87 -14.08 -9.63 -13.76
CA VAL A 87 -13.23 -9.22 -14.90
C VAL A 87 -12.08 -8.33 -14.46
N TRP A 88 -12.34 -7.50 -13.46
CA TRP A 88 -11.38 -6.55 -12.90
C TRP A 88 -10.23 -7.21 -12.15
N GLU A 89 -10.46 -8.30 -11.44
CA GLU A 89 -9.41 -9.08 -10.76
C GLU A 89 -8.47 -9.74 -11.77
N SER A 90 -9.01 -10.21 -12.89
CA SER A 90 -8.22 -10.76 -14.01
C SER A 90 -7.41 -9.68 -14.72
N ARG A 91 -7.93 -8.45 -14.84
CA ARG A 91 -7.27 -7.33 -15.54
C ARG A 91 -5.95 -6.91 -14.89
N SER A 92 -5.82 -7.04 -13.58
CA SER A 92 -4.57 -6.74 -12.87
C SER A 92 -3.41 -7.68 -13.21
N GLY A 93 -3.69 -8.86 -13.78
CA GLY A 93 -2.72 -9.91 -14.03
C GLY A 93 -2.26 -10.70 -12.81
N ILE A 94 -2.63 -10.28 -11.60
CA ILE A 94 -2.17 -10.87 -10.33
C ILE A 94 -2.69 -12.32 -10.18
N ILE A 95 -3.91 -12.61 -10.61
CA ILE A 95 -4.49 -13.96 -10.52
C ILE A 95 -3.88 -14.90 -11.56
N THR A 96 -3.51 -14.38 -12.73
CA THR A 96 -3.19 -15.19 -13.92
C THR A 96 -1.69 -15.37 -14.18
N PHE A 97 -0.80 -14.55 -13.57
CA PHE A 97 0.63 -14.61 -13.87
C PHE A 97 1.29 -15.93 -13.47
N ASN A 98 0.83 -16.61 -12.39
CA ASN A 98 1.34 -17.94 -12.01
C ASN A 98 1.06 -18.98 -13.08
N SER A 99 -0.14 -18.96 -13.66
CA SER A 99 -0.54 -19.81 -14.77
C SER A 99 0.31 -19.52 -16.02
N LEU A 100 0.54 -18.25 -16.32
CA LEU A 100 1.40 -17.82 -17.41
C LEU A 100 2.82 -18.38 -17.28
N ILE A 101 3.50 -18.14 -16.16
CA ILE A 101 4.89 -18.62 -15.97
C ILE A 101 4.94 -20.14 -15.96
N THR A 102 3.94 -20.84 -15.39
CA THR A 102 3.85 -22.30 -15.42
C THR A 102 3.78 -22.80 -16.86
N SER A 103 2.98 -22.14 -17.70
CA SER A 103 2.84 -22.54 -19.11
C SER A 103 4.09 -22.25 -19.94
N LEU A 104 4.80 -21.15 -19.65
CA LEU A 104 6.13 -20.89 -20.23
C LEU A 104 7.14 -21.98 -19.83
N ALA A 105 7.11 -22.41 -18.58
CA ALA A 105 7.96 -23.51 -18.09
C ALA A 105 7.63 -24.84 -18.77
N VAL A 106 6.34 -25.14 -18.98
CA VAL A 106 5.93 -26.33 -19.75
C VAL A 106 6.48 -26.26 -21.17
N GLY A 107 6.37 -25.11 -21.83
CA GLY A 107 6.95 -24.90 -23.16
C GLY A 107 8.47 -25.06 -23.22
N TYR A 108 9.16 -24.68 -22.14
CA TYR A 108 10.62 -24.75 -22.03
C TYR A 108 11.11 -26.15 -21.72
N TYR A 109 10.48 -26.89 -20.80
CA TYR A 109 10.94 -28.21 -20.34
C TYR A 109 10.36 -29.37 -21.13
N TYR A 110 9.31 -29.17 -21.93
CA TYR A 110 8.68 -30.24 -22.72
C TYR A 110 9.49 -30.57 -23.96
N PRO A 111 9.85 -31.81 -24.16
CA PRO A 111 10.74 -32.17 -25.26
C PRO A 111 10.09 -32.01 -26.63
N GLY A 112 10.83 -31.42 -27.57
CA GLY A 112 10.39 -31.29 -28.97
C GLY A 112 10.03 -32.59 -29.66
N ALA A 113 10.68 -33.71 -29.31
CA ALA A 113 10.36 -35.04 -29.79
C ALA A 113 8.94 -35.49 -29.41
N LEU A 114 8.49 -35.17 -28.19
CA LEU A 114 7.13 -35.50 -27.74
C LEU A 114 6.08 -34.60 -28.41
N LEU A 115 6.43 -33.34 -28.66
CA LEU A 115 5.57 -32.42 -29.41
C LEU A 115 5.32 -32.94 -30.84
N ALA A 116 6.33 -33.50 -31.48
CA ALA A 116 6.21 -34.11 -32.82
C ALA A 116 5.35 -35.38 -32.83
N HIS A 117 5.40 -36.19 -31.75
CA HIS A 117 4.62 -37.41 -31.66
C HIS A 117 3.19 -37.24 -31.17
N SER A 118 2.94 -36.28 -30.27
CA SER A 118 1.61 -36.02 -29.71
C SER A 118 1.39 -34.57 -29.37
N PRO A 119 1.13 -33.70 -30.37
CA PRO A 119 0.86 -32.30 -30.17
C PRO A 119 -0.33 -32.02 -29.20
N ILE A 120 -1.36 -32.86 -29.30
CA ILE A 120 -2.57 -32.74 -28.44
C ILE A 120 -2.20 -32.91 -26.96
N THR A 121 -1.37 -33.88 -26.64
CA THR A 121 -0.91 -34.12 -25.27
C THR A 121 -0.14 -32.93 -24.72
N PHE A 122 0.71 -32.30 -25.51
CA PHE A 122 1.42 -31.07 -25.10
C PHE A 122 0.45 -29.94 -24.72
N TRP A 123 -0.51 -29.65 -25.60
CA TRP A 123 -1.49 -28.57 -25.32
C TRP A 123 -2.39 -28.90 -24.15
N LEU A 124 -2.76 -30.16 -23.94
CA LEU A 124 -3.47 -30.62 -22.76
C LEU A 124 -2.67 -30.34 -21.48
N PHE A 125 -1.37 -30.63 -21.47
CA PHE A 125 -0.50 -30.29 -20.33
C PHE A 125 -0.47 -28.79 -20.05
N VAL A 126 -0.41 -27.96 -21.09
CA VAL A 126 -0.47 -26.49 -20.94
C VAL A 126 -1.78 -26.08 -20.27
N VAL A 127 -2.93 -26.58 -20.73
CA VAL A 127 -4.25 -26.22 -20.20
C VAL A 127 -4.42 -26.72 -18.75
N ILE A 128 -4.08 -27.98 -18.48
CA ILE A 128 -4.24 -28.59 -17.15
C ILE A 128 -3.31 -27.91 -16.13
N SER A 129 -2.03 -27.71 -16.49
CA SER A 129 -1.06 -27.10 -15.59
C SER A 129 -1.38 -25.63 -15.30
N SER A 130 -1.86 -24.90 -16.30
CA SER A 130 -2.33 -23.52 -16.14
C SER A 130 -3.51 -23.44 -15.17
N SER A 131 -4.51 -24.30 -15.34
CA SER A 131 -5.69 -24.37 -14.47
C SER A 131 -5.29 -24.77 -13.05
N PHE A 132 -4.42 -25.75 -12.88
CA PHE A 132 -3.93 -26.17 -11.56
C PHE A 132 -3.16 -25.06 -10.84
N ALA A 133 -2.28 -24.34 -11.57
CA ALA A 133 -1.56 -23.20 -11.01
C ALA A 133 -2.51 -22.08 -10.56
N LEU A 134 -3.60 -21.84 -11.30
CA LEU A 134 -4.63 -20.88 -10.92
C LEU A 134 -5.32 -21.29 -9.60
N PHE A 135 -5.82 -22.53 -9.50
CA PHE A 135 -6.47 -23.01 -8.28
C PHE A 135 -5.53 -22.95 -7.08
N LEU A 136 -4.31 -23.39 -7.27
CA LEU A 136 -3.30 -23.38 -6.22
C LEU A 136 -2.96 -21.95 -5.78
N TYR A 137 -2.85 -21.00 -6.73
CA TYR A 137 -2.61 -19.60 -6.43
C TYR A 137 -3.73 -19.01 -5.59
N VAL A 138 -4.98 -19.20 -6.01
CA VAL A 138 -6.14 -18.66 -5.28
C VAL A 138 -6.19 -19.20 -3.85
N GLY A 139 -6.01 -20.51 -3.68
CA GLY A 139 -6.00 -21.16 -2.36
C GLY A 139 -4.86 -20.69 -1.47
N LEU A 140 -3.62 -20.71 -1.99
CA LEU A 140 -2.44 -20.27 -1.25
C LEU A 140 -2.50 -18.78 -0.90
N ASN A 141 -2.93 -17.94 -1.85
CA ASN A 141 -3.02 -16.51 -1.63
C ASN A 141 -4.07 -16.17 -0.55
N TYR A 142 -5.20 -16.88 -0.53
CA TYR A 142 -6.18 -16.74 0.54
C TYR A 142 -5.57 -17.06 1.91
N ILE A 143 -4.84 -18.18 2.03
CA ILE A 143 -4.21 -18.59 3.28
C ILE A 143 -3.14 -17.59 3.70
N THR A 144 -2.18 -17.28 2.82
CA THR A 144 -1.06 -16.39 3.17
C THR A 144 -1.52 -14.97 3.45
N TYR A 145 -2.50 -14.47 2.69
CA TYR A 145 -3.03 -13.12 2.90
C TYR A 145 -3.89 -13.02 4.16
N THR A 146 -4.72 -14.04 4.45
CA THR A 146 -5.60 -14.03 5.64
C THR A 146 -4.77 -14.10 6.91
N TYR A 147 -3.83 -15.03 7.01
CA TYR A 147 -3.10 -15.30 8.25
C TYR A 147 -1.80 -14.50 8.39
N LEU A 148 -1.08 -14.26 7.29
CA LEU A 148 0.22 -13.58 7.32
C LEU A 148 0.16 -12.14 6.79
N LYS A 149 -0.94 -11.76 6.12
CA LYS A 149 -1.08 -10.49 5.39
C LYS A 149 0.01 -10.29 4.32
N ILE A 150 0.45 -11.40 3.70
CA ILE A 150 1.50 -11.43 2.68
C ILE A 150 0.93 -12.17 1.47
N PRO A 151 1.11 -11.65 0.23
CA PRO A 151 0.68 -12.36 -0.97
C PRO A 151 1.53 -13.62 -1.19
N SER A 152 0.94 -14.64 -1.80
CA SER A 152 1.63 -15.91 -2.09
C SER A 152 2.67 -15.82 -3.22
N MET A 153 2.75 -14.66 -3.90
CA MET A 153 3.69 -14.40 -5.00
C MET A 153 3.70 -15.51 -6.06
N SER A 154 4.87 -16.03 -6.43
CA SER A 154 5.03 -17.11 -7.42
C SER A 154 5.16 -18.51 -6.81
N LEU A 155 4.64 -18.70 -5.58
CA LEU A 155 4.71 -19.99 -4.90
C LEU A 155 3.90 -21.07 -5.63
N ALA A 156 2.72 -20.72 -6.14
CA ALA A 156 1.87 -21.62 -6.90
C ALA A 156 2.55 -22.11 -8.18
N PHE A 157 3.20 -21.21 -8.92
CA PHE A 157 4.06 -21.56 -10.05
C PHE A 157 5.15 -22.55 -9.64
N SER A 158 5.92 -22.24 -8.60
CA SER A 158 7.05 -23.05 -8.19
C SER A 158 6.63 -24.48 -7.80
N ILE A 159 5.52 -24.62 -7.04
CA ILE A 159 4.98 -25.93 -6.66
C ILE A 159 4.44 -26.69 -7.88
N THR A 160 3.61 -26.05 -8.70
CA THR A 160 3.03 -26.70 -9.89
C THR A 160 4.11 -27.19 -10.84
N THR A 161 5.10 -26.34 -11.14
CA THR A 161 6.16 -26.67 -12.08
C THR A 161 7.07 -27.76 -11.52
N LEU A 162 7.33 -27.80 -10.22
CA LEU A 162 8.08 -28.87 -9.58
C LEU A 162 7.35 -30.22 -9.66
N ILE A 163 6.04 -30.24 -9.43
CA ILE A 163 5.22 -31.46 -9.58
C ILE A 163 5.28 -31.95 -11.03
N LEU A 164 5.15 -31.05 -12.00
CA LEU A 164 5.26 -31.40 -13.43
C LEU A 164 6.65 -31.90 -13.79
N TRP A 165 7.69 -31.29 -13.24
CA TRP A 165 9.07 -31.71 -13.48
C TRP A 165 9.31 -33.15 -12.97
N PHE A 166 8.87 -33.48 -11.76
CA PHE A 166 8.94 -34.87 -11.24
C PHE A 166 8.13 -35.85 -12.09
N PHE A 167 6.95 -35.43 -12.56
CA PHE A 167 6.15 -36.25 -13.47
C PHE A 167 6.88 -36.52 -14.78
N PHE A 168 7.51 -35.53 -15.40
CA PHE A 168 8.27 -35.67 -16.63
C PHE A 168 9.52 -36.56 -16.44
N VAL A 169 10.23 -36.38 -15.31
CA VAL A 169 11.37 -37.22 -14.96
C VAL A 169 10.95 -38.67 -14.82
N LYS A 170 9.91 -38.94 -14.04
CA LYS A 170 9.43 -40.31 -13.77
C LYS A 170 8.99 -41.05 -15.05
N ASN A 171 8.42 -40.33 -16.00
CA ASN A 171 7.93 -40.90 -17.24
C ASN A 171 8.96 -40.83 -18.40
N GLY A 172 10.19 -40.43 -18.14
CA GLY A 172 11.26 -40.35 -19.16
C GLY A 172 11.03 -39.24 -20.20
N PHE A 173 10.18 -38.26 -19.92
CA PHE A 173 9.86 -37.18 -20.85
C PHE A 173 10.88 -36.06 -20.85
N LEU A 174 11.81 -36.00 -19.90
CA LEU A 174 12.92 -35.05 -19.93
C LEU A 174 14.04 -35.56 -20.83
N SER A 175 14.03 -35.15 -22.04
CA SER A 175 15.21 -35.16 -22.89
C SER A 175 15.92 -33.80 -22.76
N ASN A 176 17.25 -33.84 -23.00
CA ASN A 176 18.15 -32.68 -22.94
C ASN A 176 17.48 -31.34 -23.32
N PHE A 177 17.84 -30.26 -22.60
CA PHE A 177 17.40 -28.86 -22.76
C PHE A 177 16.92 -28.50 -24.18
N PRO A 178 15.97 -27.53 -24.29
CA PRO A 178 15.37 -27.15 -25.56
C PRO A 178 16.45 -27.00 -26.63
N ASP A 179 16.25 -27.66 -27.76
CA ASP A 179 17.18 -27.58 -28.89
C ASP A 179 17.32 -26.10 -29.28
N PRO A 180 18.51 -25.50 -29.22
CA PRO A 180 18.73 -24.12 -29.64
C PRO A 180 18.21 -23.80 -31.04
N LYS A 181 18.03 -24.86 -31.89
CA LYS A 181 17.47 -24.75 -33.25
C LYS A 181 15.99 -24.37 -33.28
N GLN A 182 15.25 -24.43 -32.14
CA GLN A 182 13.85 -24.02 -32.09
C GLN A 182 13.67 -22.51 -31.77
N ALA A 183 14.75 -21.81 -31.44
CA ALA A 183 14.73 -20.35 -31.31
C ALA A 183 14.95 -19.68 -32.67
N LEU A 184 14.39 -18.50 -32.85
CA LEU A 184 14.76 -17.64 -33.99
C LEU A 184 16.26 -17.38 -33.96
N SER A 185 16.90 -17.35 -35.15
CA SER A 185 18.32 -17.03 -35.28
C SER A 185 18.52 -15.58 -34.81
N LEU A 186 18.98 -15.42 -33.57
CA LEU A 186 19.23 -14.09 -32.99
C LEU A 186 20.65 -13.63 -33.33
N PRO A 187 20.86 -12.33 -33.57
CA PRO A 187 22.21 -11.80 -33.73
C PRO A 187 23.02 -12.05 -32.45
N GLN A 188 24.25 -12.52 -32.61
CA GLN A 188 25.18 -12.59 -31.48
C GLN A 188 25.65 -11.15 -31.16
N ILE A 189 25.33 -10.67 -29.96
CA ILE A 189 25.72 -9.37 -29.47
C ILE A 189 26.88 -9.58 -28.52
N GLU A 190 28.07 -9.15 -28.94
CA GLU A 190 29.25 -9.19 -28.07
C GLU A 190 29.18 -8.09 -27.03
N VAL A 191 29.08 -8.44 -25.76
CA VAL A 191 29.13 -7.56 -24.60
C VAL A 191 30.06 -8.16 -23.53
N PRO A 192 30.65 -7.35 -22.66
CA PRO A 192 31.47 -7.87 -21.56
C PRO A 192 30.72 -8.92 -20.74
N ARG A 193 31.42 -9.98 -20.30
CA ARG A 193 30.87 -11.16 -19.63
C ARG A 193 29.92 -10.85 -18.48
N PHE A 194 30.19 -9.80 -17.71
CA PHE A 194 29.31 -9.34 -16.62
C PHE A 194 27.91 -8.98 -17.14
N TRP A 195 27.84 -8.20 -18.20
CA TRP A 195 26.58 -7.75 -18.80
C TRP A 195 25.88 -8.87 -19.57
N GLU A 196 26.62 -9.70 -20.27
CA GLU A 196 26.09 -10.87 -20.97
C GLU A 196 25.30 -11.76 -19.99
N LEU A 197 25.91 -12.14 -18.87
CA LEU A 197 25.30 -12.99 -17.87
C LEU A 197 24.16 -12.29 -17.12
N TYR A 198 24.23 -10.95 -16.93
CA TYR A 198 23.11 -10.17 -16.42
C TYR A 198 21.89 -10.27 -17.32
N PHE A 199 22.06 -10.03 -18.62
CA PHE A 199 20.97 -10.09 -19.58
C PHE A 199 20.42 -11.53 -19.71
N ILE A 200 21.28 -12.53 -19.75
CA ILE A 200 20.85 -13.93 -19.74
C ILE A 200 20.02 -14.23 -18.49
N SER A 201 20.46 -13.80 -17.31
CA SER A 201 19.73 -14.00 -16.06
C SER A 201 18.37 -13.29 -16.05
N LEU A 202 18.29 -12.09 -16.60
CA LEU A 202 17.05 -11.33 -16.69
C LEU A 202 16.06 -11.97 -17.69
N GLY A 203 16.55 -12.40 -18.86
CA GLY A 203 15.75 -13.13 -19.84
C GLY A 203 15.25 -14.49 -19.32
N SER A 204 16.04 -15.13 -18.45
CA SER A 204 15.69 -16.41 -17.83
C SER A 204 14.43 -16.37 -16.96
N ILE A 205 14.04 -15.19 -16.48
CA ILE A 205 12.75 -14.98 -15.76
C ILE A 205 11.56 -15.43 -16.63
N LEU A 206 11.68 -15.27 -17.95
CA LEU A 206 10.69 -15.70 -18.94
C LEU A 206 11.06 -17.00 -19.67
N PHE A 207 12.01 -17.77 -19.15
CA PHE A 207 12.55 -18.94 -19.83
C PHE A 207 13.21 -18.62 -21.18
N MET A 208 13.72 -17.39 -21.35
CA MET A 208 14.42 -16.89 -22.54
C MET A 208 15.87 -16.48 -22.20
N PRO A 209 16.79 -17.45 -22.00
CA PRO A 209 18.16 -17.16 -21.59
C PRO A 209 19.03 -16.62 -22.75
N TYR A 210 18.55 -15.57 -23.41
CA TYR A 210 19.23 -14.90 -24.52
C TYR A 210 19.61 -13.48 -24.15
N THR A 211 20.79 -13.04 -24.55
CA THR A 211 21.31 -11.69 -24.29
C THR A 211 20.35 -10.61 -24.79
N LEU A 212 19.83 -10.75 -26.01
CA LEU A 212 18.88 -9.80 -26.61
C LEU A 212 17.59 -9.72 -25.79
N ALA A 213 17.06 -10.85 -25.33
CA ALA A 213 15.86 -10.91 -24.49
C ALA A 213 16.04 -10.08 -23.20
N GLY A 214 17.14 -10.29 -22.50
CA GLY A 214 17.48 -9.56 -21.29
C GLY A 214 17.77 -8.08 -21.54
N MET A 215 18.40 -7.71 -22.65
CA MET A 215 18.61 -6.32 -23.04
C MET A 215 17.30 -5.57 -23.23
N LEU A 216 16.33 -6.17 -23.93
CA LEU A 216 15.00 -5.59 -24.12
C LEU A 216 14.27 -5.41 -22.78
N MET A 217 14.31 -6.42 -21.91
CA MET A 217 13.70 -6.34 -20.59
C MET A 217 14.38 -5.28 -19.72
N ALA A 218 15.73 -5.22 -19.72
CA ALA A 218 16.48 -4.22 -18.95
C ALA A 218 16.20 -2.79 -19.44
N GLY A 219 16.13 -2.58 -20.76
CA GLY A 219 15.83 -1.28 -21.36
C GLY A 219 14.45 -0.76 -20.95
N VAL A 220 13.42 -1.60 -21.02
CA VAL A 220 12.07 -1.21 -20.63
C VAL A 220 11.96 -1.06 -19.12
N LEU A 221 12.59 -1.91 -18.31
CA LEU A 221 12.64 -1.74 -16.86
C LEU A 221 13.27 -0.40 -16.47
N PHE A 222 14.37 0.00 -17.13
CA PHE A 222 15.00 1.31 -16.93
C PHE A 222 14.08 2.48 -17.27
N LEU A 223 13.30 2.38 -18.33
CA LEU A 223 12.35 3.42 -18.74
C LEU A 223 11.21 3.58 -17.74
N ILE A 224 10.73 2.47 -17.17
CA ILE A 224 9.57 2.45 -16.26
C ILE A 224 9.98 2.75 -14.82
N SER A 225 11.06 2.13 -14.34
CA SER A 225 11.56 2.25 -12.97
C SER A 225 13.09 2.23 -12.92
N ARG A 226 13.70 3.41 -12.70
CA ARG A 226 15.17 3.53 -12.56
C ARG A 226 15.64 2.89 -11.26
N ILE A 227 14.85 3.06 -10.17
CA ILE A 227 15.14 2.38 -8.90
C ILE A 227 15.05 0.87 -9.07
N GLY A 228 14.02 0.37 -9.76
CA GLY A 228 13.89 -1.05 -10.09
C GLY A 228 15.06 -1.58 -10.91
N PHE A 229 15.50 -0.83 -11.92
CA PHE A 229 16.67 -1.17 -12.71
C PHE A 229 17.95 -1.23 -11.86
N LEU A 230 18.20 -0.23 -11.01
CA LEU A 230 19.35 -0.24 -10.09
C LEU A 230 19.32 -1.41 -9.11
N LEU A 231 18.15 -1.75 -8.58
CA LEU A 231 17.96 -2.90 -7.69
C LEU A 231 18.20 -4.23 -8.43
N SER A 232 17.79 -4.34 -9.69
CA SER A 232 18.08 -5.52 -10.51
C SER A 232 19.58 -5.70 -10.73
N LEU A 233 20.30 -4.60 -10.99
CA LEU A 233 21.77 -4.60 -11.09
C LEU A 233 22.43 -4.91 -9.73
N LEU A 234 21.88 -4.43 -8.62
CA LEU A 234 22.38 -4.73 -7.29
C LEU A 234 22.30 -6.23 -7.00
N GLY A 235 21.11 -6.84 -7.20
CA GLY A 235 20.92 -8.29 -7.02
C GLY A 235 21.84 -9.12 -7.91
N TRP A 236 21.98 -8.72 -9.16
CA TRP A 236 22.91 -9.33 -10.09
C TRP A 236 24.38 -9.20 -9.66
N SER A 237 24.80 -8.00 -9.25
CA SER A 237 26.19 -7.75 -8.82
C SER A 237 26.56 -8.62 -7.62
N ILE A 238 25.64 -8.80 -6.67
CA ILE A 238 25.81 -9.70 -5.51
C ILE A 238 25.96 -11.14 -6.00
N CYS A 239 25.10 -11.59 -6.91
CA CYS A 239 25.21 -12.94 -7.50
C CYS A 239 26.57 -13.15 -8.15
N TYR A 240 26.96 -12.24 -9.04
CA TYR A 240 28.22 -12.31 -9.76
C TYR A 240 29.44 -12.34 -8.84
N LEU A 241 29.45 -11.49 -7.79
CA LEU A 241 30.50 -11.44 -6.78
C LEU A 241 30.59 -12.77 -6.00
N LEU A 242 29.46 -13.29 -5.51
CA LEU A 242 29.43 -14.53 -4.73
C LEU A 242 29.87 -15.74 -5.57
N VAL A 243 29.36 -15.86 -6.79
CA VAL A 243 29.77 -16.94 -7.70
C VAL A 243 31.25 -16.85 -8.05
N SER A 244 31.75 -15.64 -8.36
CA SER A 244 33.17 -15.48 -8.73
C SER A 244 34.16 -15.76 -7.59
N ARG A 245 33.71 -15.63 -6.35
CA ARG A 245 34.56 -15.81 -5.15
C ARG A 245 34.41 -17.17 -4.47
N LEU A 246 33.20 -17.74 -4.51
CA LEU A 246 32.86 -18.93 -3.73
C LEU A 246 32.63 -20.19 -4.57
N SER A 247 32.37 -20.05 -5.88
CA SER A 247 32.13 -21.21 -6.74
C SER A 247 33.43 -21.66 -7.42
N THR A 248 33.75 -22.94 -7.24
CA THR A 248 34.80 -23.65 -8.02
C THR A 248 34.23 -24.30 -9.28
N ALA A 249 32.90 -24.18 -9.48
CA ALA A 249 32.18 -24.87 -10.54
C ALA A 249 32.11 -24.03 -11.83
N SER A 250 32.15 -24.73 -12.96
CA SER A 250 32.03 -24.18 -14.29
C SER A 250 30.70 -23.44 -14.53
N SER A 251 30.70 -22.62 -15.56
CA SER A 251 29.71 -21.61 -15.99
C SER A 251 28.22 -22.00 -15.99
N GLY A 252 27.83 -23.25 -15.78
CA GLY A 252 26.43 -23.71 -15.77
C GLY A 252 25.63 -23.36 -14.51
N VAL A 253 26.29 -23.01 -13.39
CA VAL A 253 25.65 -22.78 -12.09
C VAL A 253 25.04 -21.36 -11.98
N MET A 254 25.38 -20.44 -12.88
CA MET A 254 24.96 -19.05 -12.79
C MET A 254 23.48 -18.78 -13.15
N PHE A 255 22.85 -19.70 -13.86
CA PHE A 255 21.52 -19.46 -14.43
C PHE A 255 20.42 -19.24 -13.36
N PHE A 256 20.24 -20.19 -12.46
CA PHE A 256 19.16 -20.12 -11.48
C PHE A 256 19.39 -19.11 -10.32
N PRO A 257 20.58 -19.01 -9.72
CA PRO A 257 20.81 -17.98 -8.72
C PRO A 257 20.60 -16.57 -9.27
N GLY A 258 21.03 -16.28 -10.49
CA GLY A 258 21.00 -14.95 -11.08
C GLY A 258 19.63 -14.30 -11.06
N PHE A 259 18.61 -14.93 -11.64
CA PHE A 259 17.28 -14.36 -11.70
C PHE A 259 16.60 -14.26 -10.31
N ASN A 260 16.83 -15.24 -9.41
CA ASN A 260 16.30 -15.19 -8.05
C ASN A 260 16.83 -13.98 -7.29
N LEU A 261 18.14 -13.71 -7.36
CA LEU A 261 18.73 -12.58 -6.65
C LEU A 261 18.29 -11.21 -7.24
N ILE A 262 18.16 -11.14 -8.55
CA ILE A 262 17.56 -9.97 -9.23
C ILE A 262 16.18 -9.68 -8.68
N LEU A 263 15.31 -10.69 -8.63
CA LEU A 263 13.93 -10.53 -8.17
C LEU A 263 13.83 -10.30 -6.66
N ILE A 264 14.69 -10.93 -5.83
CA ILE A 264 14.75 -10.67 -4.37
C ILE A 264 15.12 -9.22 -4.11
N SER A 265 16.18 -8.73 -4.74
CA SER A 265 16.64 -7.36 -4.57
C SER A 265 15.56 -6.35 -5.00
N LEU A 266 14.92 -6.58 -6.15
CA LEU A 266 13.84 -5.74 -6.68
C LEU A 266 12.62 -5.75 -5.75
N ALA A 267 12.19 -6.94 -5.31
CA ALA A 267 11.02 -7.10 -4.44
C ALA A 267 11.23 -6.46 -3.06
N ILE A 268 12.35 -6.76 -2.40
CA ILE A 268 12.63 -6.23 -1.05
C ILE A 268 13.06 -4.77 -1.10
N GLY A 269 13.91 -4.38 -2.05
CA GLY A 269 14.47 -3.02 -2.11
C GLY A 269 13.51 -1.95 -2.63
N GLY A 270 12.43 -2.33 -3.34
CA GLY A 270 11.61 -1.36 -4.04
C GLY A 270 10.10 -1.61 -4.11
N ILE A 271 9.64 -2.85 -3.93
CA ILE A 271 8.23 -3.21 -4.12
C ILE A 271 7.52 -3.46 -2.79
N TYR A 272 8.00 -4.41 -1.98
CA TYR A 272 7.38 -4.73 -0.70
C TYR A 272 7.86 -3.83 0.45
N LEU A 273 9.01 -3.21 0.29
CA LEU A 273 9.46 -2.13 1.16
C LEU A 273 9.55 -0.83 0.38
N ILE A 274 9.24 0.27 1.04
CA ILE A 274 9.46 1.61 0.49
C ILE A 274 10.97 1.81 0.28
N PRO A 275 11.41 2.23 -0.91
CA PRO A 275 12.81 2.45 -1.22
C PRO A 275 13.49 3.37 -0.19
N SER A 276 14.50 2.84 0.49
CA SER A 276 15.26 3.55 1.52
C SER A 276 16.61 2.86 1.72
N PHE A 277 17.58 3.56 2.30
CA PHE A 277 18.88 2.96 2.57
C PHE A 277 18.78 1.65 3.37
N SER A 278 17.94 1.62 4.41
CA SER A 278 17.71 0.41 5.20
C SER A 278 17.01 -0.71 4.41
N ALA A 279 16.10 -0.38 3.50
CA ALA A 279 15.49 -1.36 2.60
C ALA A 279 16.52 -1.97 1.64
N TRP A 280 17.46 -1.16 1.13
CA TRP A 280 18.53 -1.63 0.27
C TRP A 280 19.54 -2.50 1.01
N VAL A 281 19.89 -2.16 2.25
CA VAL A 281 20.75 -3.02 3.10
C VAL A 281 20.07 -4.38 3.33
N ILE A 282 18.76 -4.39 3.64
CA ILE A 282 18.02 -5.65 3.79
C ILE A 282 17.93 -6.41 2.47
N ALA A 283 17.79 -5.73 1.34
CA ALA A 283 17.80 -6.35 0.02
C ALA A 283 19.14 -7.06 -0.28
N ILE A 284 20.27 -6.46 0.13
CA ILE A 284 21.60 -7.08 0.04
C ILE A 284 21.66 -8.34 0.89
N ILE A 285 21.28 -8.26 2.17
CA ILE A 285 21.27 -9.41 3.09
C ILE A 285 20.35 -10.51 2.56
N ALA A 286 19.15 -10.16 2.13
CA ALA A 286 18.15 -11.06 1.55
C ALA A 286 18.69 -11.76 0.28
N SER A 287 19.40 -11.03 -0.59
CA SER A 287 20.02 -11.59 -1.77
C SER A 287 21.13 -12.59 -1.42
N VAL A 288 21.96 -12.31 -0.43
CA VAL A 288 22.98 -13.25 0.06
C VAL A 288 22.32 -14.53 0.60
N ILE A 289 21.25 -14.39 1.42
CA ILE A 289 20.50 -15.56 1.91
C ILE A 289 19.90 -16.33 0.72
N GLY A 290 19.31 -15.63 -0.25
CA GLY A 290 18.75 -16.21 -1.45
C GLY A 290 19.78 -17.00 -2.29
N TYR A 291 21.04 -16.54 -2.34
CA TYR A 291 22.14 -17.26 -2.97
C TYR A 291 22.40 -18.60 -2.28
N TYR A 292 22.59 -18.59 -0.95
CA TYR A 292 22.84 -19.84 -0.21
C TYR A 292 21.66 -20.80 -0.28
N LEU A 293 20.42 -20.30 -0.24
CA LEU A 293 19.24 -21.15 -0.44
C LEU A 293 19.20 -21.72 -1.86
N SER A 294 19.58 -20.94 -2.87
CA SER A 294 19.64 -21.42 -4.24
C SER A 294 20.66 -22.55 -4.38
N LEU A 295 21.81 -22.47 -3.73
CA LEU A 295 22.79 -23.55 -3.70
C LEU A 295 22.30 -24.77 -2.92
N ALA A 296 21.68 -24.55 -1.76
CA ALA A 296 21.19 -25.64 -0.90
C ALA A 296 20.07 -26.46 -1.59
N PHE A 297 19.19 -25.78 -2.33
CA PHE A 297 18.09 -26.43 -3.04
C PHE A 297 18.53 -27.02 -4.40
N SER A 298 19.69 -26.61 -4.95
CA SER A 298 20.24 -27.17 -6.19
C SER A 298 20.84 -28.57 -5.93
N SER A 299 20.00 -29.57 -5.77
CA SER A 299 20.42 -30.95 -5.55
C SER A 299 20.49 -31.68 -6.88
N SER A 300 21.57 -32.44 -7.10
CA SER A 300 21.65 -33.38 -8.20
C SER A 300 21.19 -34.76 -7.71
N TYR A 301 20.18 -35.31 -8.36
CA TYR A 301 19.73 -36.67 -8.12
C TYR A 301 20.31 -37.59 -9.17
N THR A 302 20.89 -38.70 -8.74
CA THR A 302 21.30 -39.76 -9.61
C THR A 302 20.15 -40.75 -9.79
N LEU A 303 19.51 -40.71 -10.94
CA LEU A 303 18.48 -41.67 -11.30
C LEU A 303 19.16 -42.88 -11.97
N ILE A 304 19.01 -44.03 -11.37
CA ILE A 304 19.42 -45.30 -11.99
C ILE A 304 18.22 -45.85 -12.76
N ASN A 305 18.32 -45.95 -14.07
CA ASN A 305 17.28 -46.57 -14.86
C ASN A 305 17.23 -48.07 -14.49
N PRO A 306 16.09 -48.58 -13.95
CA PRO A 306 15.98 -49.94 -13.47
C PRO A 306 16.10 -51.01 -14.60
N TYR A 307 15.94 -50.61 -15.86
CA TYR A 307 16.01 -51.50 -17.01
C TYR A 307 17.38 -51.53 -17.69
N THR A 308 18.14 -50.45 -17.59
CA THR A 308 19.44 -50.31 -18.29
C THR A 308 20.63 -50.21 -17.36
N GLY A 309 20.41 -50.00 -16.06
CA GLY A 309 21.48 -49.77 -15.09
C GLY A 309 22.23 -48.42 -15.27
N PHE A 310 21.88 -47.62 -16.27
CA PHE A 310 22.52 -46.32 -16.50
C PHE A 310 22.15 -45.30 -15.45
N ALA A 311 23.16 -44.71 -14.85
CA ALA A 311 23.00 -43.60 -13.91
C ALA A 311 23.00 -42.28 -14.67
N THR A 312 21.88 -41.56 -14.64
CA THR A 312 21.77 -40.17 -15.12
C THR A 312 21.71 -39.22 -13.96
N SER A 313 22.64 -38.26 -13.91
CA SER A 313 22.58 -37.17 -12.92
C SER A 313 21.65 -36.08 -13.44
N LEU A 314 20.56 -35.85 -12.70
CA LEU A 314 19.58 -34.87 -13.05
C LEU A 314 19.50 -33.80 -11.93
N SER A 315 19.71 -32.55 -12.28
CA SER A 315 19.57 -31.44 -11.31
C SER A 315 18.10 -31.00 -11.19
N VAL A 316 17.57 -30.97 -9.98
CA VAL A 316 16.22 -30.43 -9.72
C VAL A 316 16.22 -28.92 -9.91
N PRO A 317 15.34 -28.37 -10.74
CA PRO A 317 15.24 -26.93 -10.88
C PRO A 317 14.64 -26.30 -9.63
N ILE A 318 15.31 -25.28 -9.11
CA ILE A 318 14.89 -24.59 -7.88
C ILE A 318 13.78 -23.57 -8.11
N PHE A 319 13.51 -23.22 -9.37
CA PHE A 319 12.51 -22.20 -9.74
C PHE A 319 12.61 -20.95 -8.86
N ALA A 320 11.48 -20.42 -8.39
CA ALA A 320 11.40 -19.24 -7.55
C ALA A 320 11.25 -19.55 -6.04
N PHE A 321 11.60 -20.79 -5.58
CA PHE A 321 11.51 -21.11 -4.14
C PHE A 321 12.38 -20.21 -3.26
N PRO A 322 13.67 -19.96 -3.58
CA PRO A 322 14.50 -19.06 -2.78
C PRO A 322 13.89 -17.65 -2.68
N LEU A 323 13.41 -17.12 -3.81
CA LEU A 323 12.72 -15.84 -3.89
C LEU A 323 11.52 -15.78 -2.93
N ASN A 324 10.59 -16.73 -3.08
CA ASN A 324 9.36 -16.76 -2.28
C ASN A 324 9.66 -16.89 -0.79
N PHE A 325 10.55 -17.81 -0.43
CA PHE A 325 10.92 -18.05 0.97
C PHE A 325 11.51 -16.81 1.63
N VAL A 326 12.49 -16.18 0.97
CA VAL A 326 13.19 -15.01 1.52
C VAL A 326 12.25 -13.83 1.68
N ILE A 327 11.41 -13.54 0.66
CA ILE A 327 10.49 -12.41 0.72
C ILE A 327 9.45 -12.61 1.83
N ILE A 328 8.83 -13.81 1.89
CA ILE A 328 7.83 -14.11 2.94
C ILE A 328 8.47 -13.96 4.33
N LEU A 329 9.66 -14.53 4.53
CA LEU A 329 10.37 -14.46 5.80
C LEU A 329 10.68 -13.00 6.21
N VAL A 330 11.25 -12.21 5.30
CA VAL A 330 11.62 -10.81 5.59
C VAL A 330 10.38 -9.97 5.91
N ILE A 331 9.33 -10.08 5.12
CA ILE A 331 8.10 -9.29 5.35
C ILE A 331 7.43 -9.74 6.65
N PHE A 332 7.36 -11.05 6.90
CA PHE A 332 6.79 -11.58 8.12
C PHE A 332 7.51 -11.03 9.36
N VAL A 333 8.85 -11.12 9.39
CA VAL A 333 9.65 -10.59 10.51
C VAL A 333 9.45 -9.09 10.68
N LEU A 334 9.39 -8.33 9.59
CA LEU A 334 9.17 -6.89 9.65
C LEU A 334 7.76 -6.52 10.15
N ARG A 335 6.75 -7.35 9.91
CA ARG A 335 5.38 -7.17 10.45
C ARG A 335 5.29 -7.42 11.96
N LEU A 336 6.20 -8.17 12.56
CA LEU A 336 6.24 -8.40 14.00
C LEU A 336 6.73 -7.19 14.80
N ARG A 337 7.17 -6.11 14.14
CA ARG A 337 7.65 -4.90 14.83
C ARG A 337 6.49 -4.09 15.40
N LEU A 338 6.62 -3.68 16.66
CA LEU A 338 5.65 -2.82 17.35
C LEU A 338 5.59 -1.39 16.77
N VAL A 339 6.69 -0.93 16.21
CA VAL A 339 6.80 0.43 15.67
C VAL A 339 7.25 0.35 14.22
N ASN A 340 6.52 1.01 13.33
CA ASN A 340 6.83 1.02 11.90
C ASN A 340 8.02 1.96 11.59
N LYS A 341 9.23 1.52 11.95
CA LYS A 341 10.48 2.21 11.62
C LYS A 341 10.99 1.80 10.24
N SER A 342 11.90 2.61 9.66
CA SER A 342 12.59 2.22 8.42
C SER A 342 13.37 0.89 8.63
N PRO A 343 13.29 -0.04 7.67
CA PRO A 343 12.54 0.01 6.42
C PRO A 343 11.03 -0.14 6.63
N VAL A 344 10.25 0.59 5.86
CA VAL A 344 8.79 0.62 5.96
C VAL A 344 8.18 -0.34 4.95
N ILE A 345 7.21 -1.15 5.38
CA ILE A 345 6.47 -2.05 4.50
C ILE A 345 5.57 -1.22 3.58
N ASN A 346 5.54 -1.57 2.30
CA ASN A 346 4.66 -0.94 1.32
C ASN A 346 3.27 -1.57 1.36
N ASP A 347 2.43 -1.11 2.28
CA ASP A 347 1.02 -1.53 2.39
C ASP A 347 0.09 -0.75 1.43
N LEU A 348 0.66 0.11 0.56
CA LEU A 348 -0.10 0.94 -0.38
C LEU A 348 -0.58 0.17 -1.62
N GLY A 349 -0.12 -1.07 -1.81
CA GLY A 349 -0.44 -1.87 -3.00
C GLY A 349 0.13 -1.32 -4.31
N ILE A 350 1.15 -0.45 -4.23
CA ILE A 350 1.76 0.20 -5.39
C ILE A 350 2.99 -0.59 -5.82
N TYR A 351 2.96 -1.15 -7.02
CA TYR A 351 4.01 -2.02 -7.58
C TYR A 351 5.08 -1.27 -8.41
N ASN A 352 5.23 0.03 -8.24
CA ASN A 352 6.29 0.82 -8.84
C ASN A 352 7.08 1.53 -7.74
N ALA A 353 8.40 1.31 -7.70
CA ALA A 353 9.26 1.77 -6.62
C ALA A 353 9.25 3.29 -6.47
N GLU A 354 9.31 4.04 -7.58
CA GLU A 354 9.27 5.50 -7.58
C GLU A 354 7.90 6.02 -7.14
N LYS A 355 6.82 5.41 -7.64
CA LYS A 355 5.45 5.80 -7.27
C LYS A 355 5.18 5.49 -5.80
N ALA A 356 5.63 4.35 -5.30
CA ALA A 356 5.53 3.98 -3.89
C ALA A 356 6.30 4.96 -3.00
N LEU A 357 7.54 5.30 -3.38
CA LEU A 357 8.36 6.27 -2.67
C LEU A 357 7.74 7.68 -2.70
N GLU A 358 7.25 8.13 -3.85
CA GLU A 358 6.56 9.42 -3.99
C GLU A 358 5.32 9.49 -3.11
N THR A 359 4.46 8.47 -3.16
CA THR A 359 3.26 8.38 -2.34
C THR A 359 3.61 8.33 -0.85
N TYR A 360 4.65 7.56 -0.51
CA TYR A 360 5.14 7.51 0.86
C TYR A 360 5.67 8.86 1.33
N MET A 361 6.45 9.57 0.54
CA MET A 361 6.95 10.91 0.89
C MET A 361 5.81 11.90 1.09
N GLY A 362 4.78 11.85 0.22
CA GLY A 362 3.59 12.66 0.35
C GLY A 362 2.70 12.27 1.55
N ASN A 363 2.52 11.00 1.81
CA ASN A 363 1.60 10.50 2.84
C ASN A 363 2.26 10.32 4.20
N TYR A 364 3.45 9.71 4.23
CA TYR A 364 4.11 9.37 5.50
C TYR A 364 4.54 10.60 6.28
N GLN A 365 5.08 11.60 5.60
CA GLN A 365 5.43 12.87 6.25
C GLN A 365 4.19 13.67 6.69
N ARG A 366 3.07 13.44 6.02
CA ARG A 366 1.77 14.04 6.37
C ARG A 366 1.14 13.39 7.59
N PHE A 367 1.19 12.06 7.68
CA PHE A 367 0.41 11.28 8.64
C PHE A 367 1.23 10.68 9.77
N ALA A 368 2.55 10.57 9.62
CA ALA A 368 3.42 9.82 10.52
C ALA A 368 4.71 10.57 10.90
N GLY A 369 4.61 11.86 11.16
CA GLY A 369 5.75 12.76 11.42
C GLY A 369 6.85 12.22 12.35
N ASP A 370 6.52 11.36 13.31
CA ASP A 370 7.46 10.67 14.20
C ASP A 370 7.03 9.22 14.39
N ARG A 371 7.10 8.34 13.45
CA ARG A 371 7.12 6.86 13.56
C ARG A 371 6.48 6.24 14.83
N LEU A 372 5.48 6.92 15.40
CA LEU A 372 4.81 6.54 16.64
C LEU A 372 3.50 5.83 16.33
N ALA A 373 3.03 5.01 17.27
CA ALA A 373 1.69 4.46 17.21
C ALA A 373 0.66 5.59 17.13
N GLN A 374 -0.35 5.46 16.27
CA GLN A 374 -1.34 6.49 15.99
C GLN A 374 -2.70 6.09 16.54
N PHE A 375 -3.34 7.00 17.24
CA PHE A 375 -4.65 6.80 17.85
C PHE A 375 -5.56 8.00 17.56
N CYS A 376 -6.87 7.77 17.45
CA CYS A 376 -7.85 8.84 17.53
C CYS A 376 -8.03 9.29 18.97
N LEU A 377 -8.53 10.50 19.19
CA LEU A 377 -8.87 10.94 20.54
C LEU A 377 -9.94 10.04 21.15
N PRO A 378 -9.79 9.65 22.44
CA PRO A 378 -10.75 8.79 23.13
C PRO A 378 -12.02 9.50 23.61
N VAL A 379 -12.20 10.76 23.24
CA VAL A 379 -13.23 11.66 23.76
C VAL A 379 -13.87 12.47 22.63
N ASN A 380 -15.07 13.01 22.85
CA ASN A 380 -15.76 13.92 21.95
C ASN A 380 -16.01 15.29 22.65
N GLY A 381 -16.00 16.35 21.84
CA GLY A 381 -16.10 17.75 22.34
C GLY A 381 -14.72 18.31 22.69
N ASP A 382 -14.71 19.45 23.37
CA ASP A 382 -13.50 20.18 23.68
C ASP A 382 -12.94 19.77 25.04
N TRP A 383 -11.68 19.33 25.06
CA TRP A 383 -11.02 18.80 26.24
C TRP A 383 -9.69 19.50 26.49
N LEU A 384 -9.36 19.71 27.75
CA LEU A 384 -8.08 20.21 28.23
C LEU A 384 -7.17 19.04 28.57
N ILE A 385 -5.92 19.09 28.13
CA ILE A 385 -4.85 18.19 28.60
C ILE A 385 -4.31 18.73 29.91
N THR A 386 -4.70 18.14 31.02
CA THR A 386 -4.26 18.59 32.36
C THR A 386 -2.93 17.99 32.77
N GLN A 387 -2.60 16.82 32.25
CA GLN A 387 -1.28 16.21 32.36
C GLN A 387 -0.92 15.52 31.06
N GLY A 388 0.22 15.84 30.50
CA GLY A 388 0.72 15.26 29.26
C GLY A 388 1.90 14.30 29.48
N LEU A 389 2.66 14.05 28.42
CA LEU A 389 3.86 13.21 28.47
C LEU A 389 4.90 13.80 29.42
N HIS A 390 5.49 12.94 30.25
CA HIS A 390 6.46 13.34 31.28
C HIS A 390 5.87 14.35 32.28
N GLY A 391 4.56 14.30 32.50
CA GLY A 391 3.83 15.21 33.37
C GLY A 391 4.36 15.28 34.80
N ALA A 392 4.08 16.38 35.49
CA ALA A 392 4.70 16.71 36.78
C ALA A 392 4.34 15.73 37.91
N HIS A 393 3.15 15.11 37.88
CA HIS A 393 2.61 14.34 38.99
C HIS A 393 2.80 12.83 38.84
N THR A 394 2.06 12.18 37.94
CA THR A 394 1.97 10.72 37.86
C THR A 394 2.64 10.14 36.60
N HIS A 395 2.79 10.91 35.53
CA HIS A 395 3.35 10.45 34.27
C HIS A 395 4.89 10.42 34.28
N LYS A 396 5.46 9.46 35.04
CA LYS A 396 6.91 9.32 35.25
C LYS A 396 7.40 7.90 35.00
N TYR A 397 8.68 7.75 34.69
CA TYR A 397 9.34 6.47 34.47
C TYR A 397 8.61 5.60 33.42
N ASP A 398 8.18 4.39 33.80
CA ASP A 398 7.46 3.48 32.91
C ASP A 398 6.06 3.97 32.51
N TRP A 399 5.52 4.98 33.19
CA TRP A 399 4.20 5.61 32.92
C TRP A 399 4.33 6.98 32.27
N ALA A 400 5.50 7.34 31.76
CA ALA A 400 5.79 8.69 31.26
C ALA A 400 4.99 9.10 30.02
N TYR A 401 4.43 8.15 29.25
CA TYR A 401 3.72 8.42 28.01
C TYR A 401 2.21 8.21 28.18
N ALA A 402 1.56 9.13 28.90
CA ALA A 402 0.14 9.11 29.17
C ALA A 402 -0.46 10.53 29.09
N TRP A 403 -1.77 10.62 29.06
CA TRP A 403 -2.54 11.87 29.07
C TRP A 403 -3.71 11.77 30.02
N ASP A 404 -3.96 12.88 30.74
CA ASP A 404 -5.15 13.11 31.53
C ASP A 404 -6.01 14.19 30.87
N PHE A 405 -7.26 13.83 30.57
CA PHE A 405 -8.23 14.67 29.88
C PHE A 405 -9.29 15.19 30.84
N GLU A 406 -9.44 16.49 30.92
CA GLU A 406 -10.48 17.16 31.69
C GLU A 406 -11.27 18.16 30.82
N ILE A 407 -12.36 18.69 31.32
CA ILE A 407 -13.14 19.74 30.65
C ILE A 407 -13.19 20.97 31.56
N GLU A 408 -12.94 22.13 30.98
CA GLU A 408 -13.12 23.43 31.64
C GLU A 408 -13.99 24.38 30.80
N ASP A 409 -14.65 25.28 31.45
CA ASP A 409 -15.42 26.36 30.81
C ASP A 409 -14.51 27.49 30.29
N VAL A 410 -15.13 28.57 29.80
CA VAL A 410 -14.42 29.77 29.29
C VAL A 410 -13.67 30.54 30.36
N HIS A 411 -13.98 30.29 31.63
CA HIS A 411 -13.34 30.91 32.78
C HIS A 411 -12.31 30.01 33.48
N GLY A 412 -12.02 28.83 32.91
CA GLY A 412 -11.09 27.86 33.45
C GLY A 412 -11.65 27.03 34.62
N LYS A 413 -12.98 27.07 34.86
CA LYS A 413 -13.63 26.24 35.90
C LYS A 413 -13.93 24.86 35.34
N ARG A 414 -13.71 23.81 36.16
CA ARG A 414 -13.94 22.39 35.80
C ARG A 414 -15.31 21.87 36.23
N TYR A 415 -16.13 22.70 36.89
CA TYR A 415 -17.44 22.37 37.43
C TYR A 415 -18.43 23.49 37.18
N SER A 416 -19.71 23.15 37.08
CA SER A 416 -20.79 24.08 36.79
C SER A 416 -21.35 24.82 38.04
N ALA A 417 -21.42 24.12 39.18
CA ALA A 417 -22.08 24.66 40.38
C ALA A 417 -21.24 24.39 41.65
N ASP A 418 -21.31 23.22 42.26
CA ASP A 418 -20.69 22.88 43.55
C ASP A 418 -19.39 22.07 43.33
N PRO A 419 -18.21 22.62 43.69
CA PRO A 419 -16.95 21.92 43.55
C PRO A 419 -16.82 20.63 44.38
N ALA A 420 -17.70 20.40 45.35
CA ALA A 420 -17.69 19.20 46.16
C ALA A 420 -18.51 18.03 45.55
N LYS A 421 -19.30 18.30 44.51
CA LYS A 421 -20.18 17.30 43.89
C LYS A 421 -19.61 16.78 42.56
N LEU A 422 -19.44 15.46 42.44
CA LEU A 422 -18.99 14.82 41.22
C LEU A 422 -19.84 15.17 39.99
N VAL A 423 -21.15 15.20 40.15
CA VAL A 423 -22.10 15.43 39.05
C VAL A 423 -22.01 16.83 38.45
N ASP A 424 -21.42 17.78 39.18
CA ASP A 424 -21.25 19.15 38.73
C ASP A 424 -19.95 19.32 37.89
N TYR A 425 -19.06 18.31 37.84
CA TYR A 425 -17.88 18.37 37.03
C TYR A 425 -18.19 18.06 35.53
N TYR A 426 -17.72 18.92 34.66
CA TYR A 426 -18.00 18.82 33.24
C TYR A 426 -17.49 17.51 32.60
N ALA A 427 -16.35 16.96 33.05
CA ALA A 427 -15.80 15.72 32.58
C ALA A 427 -16.54 14.47 33.08
N PHE A 428 -17.19 14.55 34.26
CA PHE A 428 -17.88 13.43 34.87
C PHE A 428 -19.04 12.94 33.99
N ASN A 429 -19.15 11.63 33.82
CA ASN A 429 -20.18 10.98 33.01
C ASN A 429 -20.15 11.32 31.50
N LYS A 430 -19.02 11.80 30.97
CA LYS A 430 -18.84 11.97 29.55
C LYS A 430 -18.44 10.65 28.89
N PRO A 431 -18.91 10.36 27.66
CA PRO A 431 -18.62 9.12 27.00
C PRO A 431 -17.15 8.98 26.61
N VAL A 432 -16.63 7.77 26.74
CA VAL A 432 -15.27 7.35 26.34
C VAL A 432 -15.37 6.44 25.13
N PHE A 433 -14.48 6.64 24.18
CA PHE A 433 -14.48 5.94 22.89
C PHE A 433 -13.17 5.18 22.66
N ALA A 434 -13.25 4.07 21.93
CA ALA A 434 -12.07 3.33 21.51
C ALA A 434 -11.22 4.14 20.51
N SER A 435 -9.96 4.38 20.85
CA SER A 435 -9.02 5.20 20.05
C SER A 435 -8.50 4.48 18.81
N ALA A 436 -8.57 3.16 18.80
CA ALA A 436 -8.23 2.30 17.66
C ALA A 436 -9.06 1.02 17.71
N ALA A 437 -9.18 0.35 16.57
CA ALA A 437 -9.82 -0.97 16.50
C ALA A 437 -8.97 -2.03 17.22
N GLY A 438 -9.64 -2.96 17.89
CA GLY A 438 -8.94 -4.02 18.63
C GLY A 438 -9.86 -4.91 19.45
N TRP A 439 -9.23 -5.84 20.17
CA TRP A 439 -9.93 -6.76 21.06
C TRP A 439 -9.83 -6.30 22.51
N VAL A 440 -10.95 -6.25 23.21
CA VAL A 440 -10.98 -5.99 24.65
C VAL A 440 -10.38 -7.20 25.37
N VAL A 441 -9.23 -7.00 26.00
CA VAL A 441 -8.48 -8.09 26.65
C VAL A 441 -8.59 -8.08 28.15
N LYS A 442 -8.93 -6.95 28.75
CA LYS A 442 -9.14 -6.85 30.18
C LYS A 442 -10.13 -5.73 30.53
N VAL A 443 -10.98 -6.01 31.49
CA VAL A 443 -11.99 -5.07 32.02
C VAL A 443 -12.03 -5.20 33.52
N LEU A 444 -12.11 -4.08 34.20
CA LEU A 444 -12.50 -3.98 35.61
C LEU A 444 -13.58 -2.92 35.73
N ASP A 445 -14.69 -3.28 36.36
CA ASP A 445 -15.79 -2.37 36.72
C ASP A 445 -16.29 -2.70 38.13
N GLY A 446 -17.02 -1.78 38.75
CA GLY A 446 -17.55 -1.97 40.11
C GLY A 446 -16.75 -1.28 41.22
N ILE A 447 -15.63 -0.63 40.91
CA ILE A 447 -14.93 0.24 41.89
C ILE A 447 -15.70 1.55 42.05
N PRO A 448 -16.15 1.90 43.27
CA PRO A 448 -16.86 3.15 43.51
C PRO A 448 -16.07 4.38 43.12
N ASP A 449 -16.78 5.41 42.63
CA ASP A 449 -16.19 6.73 42.40
C ASP A 449 -15.83 7.38 43.72
N ASN A 450 -14.67 8.01 43.83
CA ASN A 450 -14.21 8.71 45.01
C ASN A 450 -15.00 10.02 45.19
N LYS A 451 -15.10 10.52 46.43
CA LYS A 451 -15.46 11.93 46.66
C LYS A 451 -14.36 12.86 46.15
N ILE A 452 -14.72 14.07 45.83
CA ILE A 452 -13.76 15.07 45.35
C ILE A 452 -12.63 15.24 46.38
N GLY A 453 -11.40 15.18 45.89
CA GLY A 453 -10.16 15.26 46.68
C GLY A 453 -9.71 13.95 47.32
N GLU A 454 -10.55 12.92 47.36
CA GLU A 454 -10.18 11.60 47.88
C GLU A 454 -9.56 10.72 46.75
N ILE A 455 -8.71 9.78 47.15
CA ILE A 455 -8.08 8.81 46.19
C ILE A 455 -8.13 7.40 46.78
N ASN A 456 -8.31 6.40 45.91
CA ASN A 456 -8.23 4.98 46.25
C ASN A 456 -6.91 4.42 45.73
N THR A 457 -5.94 4.14 46.59
CA THR A 457 -4.65 3.62 46.28
C THR A 457 -4.59 2.09 46.20
N THR A 458 -5.62 1.40 46.72
CA THR A 458 -5.72 -0.08 46.61
C THR A 458 -6.03 -0.48 45.20
N HIS A 459 -6.87 0.26 44.52
CA HIS A 459 -7.25 0.07 43.11
C HIS A 459 -6.78 1.26 42.27
N ASN A 460 -5.48 1.45 42.11
CA ASN A 460 -4.84 2.63 41.50
C ASN A 460 -5.52 3.11 40.20
N TRP A 461 -5.87 2.17 39.31
CA TRP A 461 -6.46 2.49 38.01
C TRP A 461 -7.99 2.63 38.03
N GLY A 462 -8.62 2.35 39.18
CA GLY A 462 -10.08 2.36 39.30
C GLY A 462 -10.75 1.37 38.34
N ASN A 463 -11.87 1.78 37.75
CA ASN A 463 -12.49 1.04 36.65
C ASN A 463 -11.74 1.34 35.35
N TYR A 464 -11.46 0.28 34.58
CA TYR A 464 -10.64 0.42 33.37
C TYR A 464 -10.98 -0.58 32.30
N ILE A 465 -10.54 -0.27 31.08
CA ILE A 465 -10.59 -1.14 29.91
C ILE A 465 -9.21 -1.18 29.27
N THR A 466 -8.72 -2.38 28.96
CA THR A 466 -7.51 -2.58 28.13
C THR A 466 -7.89 -3.18 26.79
N VAL A 467 -7.51 -2.55 25.69
CA VAL A 467 -7.76 -2.99 24.31
C VAL A 467 -6.44 -3.40 23.66
N SER A 468 -6.39 -4.59 23.06
CA SER A 468 -5.26 -5.10 22.29
C SER A 468 -5.39 -4.69 20.83
N HIS A 469 -4.33 -4.11 20.27
CA HIS A 469 -4.23 -3.75 18.85
C HIS A 469 -3.31 -4.69 18.06
N GLY A 470 -2.93 -5.81 18.69
CA GLY A 470 -1.96 -6.77 18.14
C GLY A 470 -0.50 -6.39 18.43
N TYR A 471 0.40 -7.34 18.16
CA TYR A 471 1.86 -7.18 18.27
C TYR A 471 2.37 -6.59 19.61
N GLY A 472 1.65 -6.86 20.71
CA GLY A 472 2.04 -6.37 22.04
C GLY A 472 1.74 -4.89 22.29
N LEU A 473 0.90 -4.26 21.47
CA LEU A 473 0.44 -2.89 21.66
C LEU A 473 -0.98 -2.90 22.24
N TYR A 474 -1.14 -2.18 23.35
CA TYR A 474 -2.40 -2.07 24.07
C TYR A 474 -2.71 -0.61 24.38
N THR A 475 -4.00 -0.26 24.49
CA THR A 475 -4.45 1.01 25.08
C THR A 475 -5.19 0.75 26.39
N LEU A 476 -4.94 1.60 27.37
CA LEU A 476 -5.60 1.60 28.66
C LEU A 476 -6.45 2.89 28.79
N TYR A 477 -7.70 2.71 29.18
CA TYR A 477 -8.66 3.75 29.54
C TYR A 477 -9.02 3.56 31.00
N ALA A 478 -8.62 4.49 31.87
CA ALA A 478 -8.74 4.31 33.31
C ALA A 478 -9.54 5.43 33.98
N HIS A 479 -9.85 5.26 35.27
CA HIS A 479 -10.68 6.10 36.11
C HIS A 479 -12.12 6.21 35.61
N LEU A 480 -12.63 5.14 34.98
CA LEU A 480 -14.00 5.11 34.45
C LEU A 480 -15.03 5.13 35.60
N LYS A 481 -16.21 5.63 35.29
CA LYS A 481 -17.34 5.70 36.21
C LYS A 481 -17.79 4.28 36.61
N ASN A 482 -18.10 4.11 37.89
CA ASN A 482 -18.63 2.88 38.44
C ASN A 482 -19.89 2.40 37.69
N GLY A 483 -19.90 1.13 37.26
CA GLY A 483 -21.03 0.51 36.56
C GLY A 483 -21.26 1.06 35.15
N SER A 484 -20.25 1.69 34.53
CA SER A 484 -20.43 2.35 33.23
C SER A 484 -19.78 1.67 32.04
N VAL A 485 -19.01 0.63 32.26
CA VAL A 485 -18.32 -0.09 31.17
C VAL A 485 -19.34 -0.79 30.28
N GLN A 486 -19.24 -0.57 28.97
CA GLN A 486 -20.19 -1.05 27.96
C GLN A 486 -19.68 -2.22 27.12
N VAL A 487 -18.48 -2.71 27.40
CA VAL A 487 -17.84 -3.79 26.66
C VAL A 487 -17.38 -4.89 27.62
N ARG A 488 -17.23 -6.10 27.10
CA ARG A 488 -16.76 -7.26 27.85
C ARG A 488 -15.41 -7.75 27.31
N GLN A 489 -14.66 -8.42 28.12
CA GLN A 489 -13.47 -9.13 27.67
C GLN A 489 -13.83 -10.11 26.53
N GLY A 490 -13.10 -10.06 25.43
CA GLY A 490 -13.35 -10.81 24.21
C GLY A 490 -14.14 -10.06 23.14
N ASP A 491 -14.70 -8.89 23.45
CA ASP A 491 -15.40 -8.08 22.45
C ASP A 491 -14.39 -7.41 21.49
N TYR A 492 -14.77 -7.31 20.21
CA TYR A 492 -14.05 -6.50 19.23
C TYR A 492 -14.66 -5.11 19.17
N VAL A 493 -13.84 -4.08 19.30
CA VAL A 493 -14.24 -2.68 19.18
C VAL A 493 -13.65 -2.05 17.93
N SER A 494 -14.45 -1.25 17.23
CA SER A 494 -14.01 -0.40 16.14
C SER A 494 -13.58 0.97 16.67
N ILE A 495 -12.82 1.73 15.87
CA ILE A 495 -12.51 3.13 16.18
C ILE A 495 -13.81 3.90 16.43
N GLY A 496 -13.86 4.66 17.52
CA GLY A 496 -15.04 5.46 17.87
C GLY A 496 -16.19 4.68 18.52
N SER A 497 -16.03 3.36 18.75
CA SER A 497 -16.98 2.60 19.56
C SER A 497 -17.02 3.16 20.99
N LYS A 498 -18.22 3.45 21.51
CA LYS A 498 -18.39 3.87 22.89
C LYS A 498 -18.12 2.68 23.82
N ILE A 499 -17.19 2.85 24.75
CA ILE A 499 -16.73 1.77 25.63
C ILE A 499 -17.06 1.98 27.11
N GLY A 500 -17.36 3.22 27.54
CA GLY A 500 -17.70 3.56 28.93
C GLY A 500 -17.89 5.04 29.10
N PHE A 501 -17.83 5.49 30.37
CA PHE A 501 -17.96 6.88 30.72
C PHE A 501 -16.87 7.30 31.71
N VAL A 502 -16.48 8.58 31.68
CA VAL A 502 -15.50 9.18 32.61
C VAL A 502 -16.06 9.22 34.02
N GLY A 503 -15.25 8.77 34.96
CA GLY A 503 -15.57 8.74 36.39
C GLY A 503 -14.51 9.42 37.24
N ASN A 504 -14.44 8.97 38.49
CA ASN A 504 -13.48 9.42 39.51
C ASN A 504 -12.98 8.25 40.35
N SER A 505 -12.92 7.03 39.78
CA SER A 505 -12.54 5.82 40.52
C SER A 505 -11.00 5.64 40.55
N GLY A 506 -10.51 5.03 41.61
CA GLY A 506 -9.07 4.76 41.75
C GLY A 506 -8.25 5.93 42.26
N ARG A 507 -7.02 6.11 41.82
CA ARG A 507 -6.15 7.22 42.22
C ARG A 507 -6.47 8.48 41.42
N SER A 508 -7.69 8.91 41.51
CA SER A 508 -8.28 10.09 40.87
C SER A 508 -8.91 11.03 41.86
N PRO A 509 -8.32 12.19 42.16
CA PRO A 509 -8.89 13.18 43.09
C PRO A 509 -9.99 14.01 42.44
N LEU A 510 -9.98 14.13 41.10
CA LEU A 510 -10.94 14.88 40.30
C LEU A 510 -11.34 14.06 39.07
N PRO A 511 -12.58 14.20 38.56
CA PRO A 511 -13.04 13.48 37.39
C PRO A 511 -12.21 13.79 36.14
N HIS A 512 -11.53 12.79 35.62
CA HIS A 512 -10.76 12.86 34.38
C HIS A 512 -10.69 11.50 33.68
N LEU A 513 -10.33 11.49 32.42
CA LEU A 513 -9.96 10.26 31.69
C LEU A 513 -8.45 10.15 31.64
N HIS A 514 -7.91 9.07 32.18
CA HIS A 514 -6.53 8.67 31.95
C HIS A 514 -6.43 7.77 30.74
N PHE A 515 -5.56 8.12 29.80
CA PHE A 515 -5.28 7.35 28.59
C PHE A 515 -3.80 7.10 28.41
N GLN A 516 -3.42 5.86 28.11
CA GLN A 516 -2.06 5.50 27.73
C GLN A 516 -2.02 4.36 26.71
N ALA A 517 -0.99 4.35 25.85
CA ALA A 517 -0.57 3.18 25.10
C ALA A 517 0.52 2.44 25.88
N GLN A 518 0.47 1.10 25.93
CA GLN A 518 1.39 0.27 26.75
C GLN A 518 1.76 -1.04 26.08
N GLN A 519 2.81 -1.71 26.56
CA GLN A 519 3.35 -2.96 26.01
C GLN A 519 2.75 -4.24 26.59
N GLY A 520 1.94 -4.17 27.62
CA GLY A 520 1.39 -5.34 28.32
C GLY A 520 -0.10 -5.22 28.55
N ILE A 521 -0.75 -6.36 28.87
CA ILE A 521 -2.20 -6.44 29.15
C ILE A 521 -2.54 -5.80 30.48
N GLU A 522 -1.64 -5.94 31.48
CA GLU A 522 -1.89 -5.42 32.83
C GLU A 522 -1.89 -3.89 32.85
N PRO A 523 -2.88 -3.27 33.54
CA PRO A 523 -2.89 -1.83 33.70
C PRO A 523 -1.61 -1.34 34.38
N GLY A 524 -1.04 -0.26 33.86
CA GLY A 524 0.24 0.26 34.35
C GLY A 524 1.47 -0.47 33.82
N SER A 525 1.34 -1.33 32.82
CA SER A 525 2.47 -1.83 32.03
C SER A 525 3.24 -0.66 31.40
N LYS A 526 4.50 -0.89 31.04
CA LYS A 526 5.38 0.14 30.45
C LYS A 526 4.71 0.84 29.26
N THR A 527 4.63 2.16 29.34
CA THR A 527 3.98 2.98 28.34
C THR A 527 4.82 3.09 27.05
N VAL A 528 4.14 3.26 25.94
CA VAL A 528 4.71 3.46 24.61
C VAL A 528 4.40 4.87 24.14
N LYS A 529 5.42 5.60 23.71
CA LYS A 529 5.23 6.91 23.10
C LYS A 529 4.33 6.76 21.86
N CYS A 530 3.22 7.47 21.84
CA CYS A 530 2.27 7.47 20.74
C CYS A 530 1.84 8.90 20.40
N GLN A 531 1.01 9.06 19.38
CA GLN A 531 0.49 10.35 18.94
C GLN A 531 -0.98 10.23 18.56
N PHE A 532 -1.72 11.33 18.70
CA PHE A 532 -3.08 11.42 18.20
C PHE A 532 -3.11 11.92 16.77
N VAL A 533 -4.11 11.48 16.01
CA VAL A 533 -4.32 11.87 14.62
C VAL A 533 -5.64 12.59 14.45
N ASN A 534 -5.66 13.51 13.48
CA ASN A 534 -6.86 14.19 13.01
C ASN A 534 -7.66 14.85 14.16
N TYR A 535 -7.04 15.82 14.82
CA TYR A 535 -7.69 16.60 15.87
C TYR A 535 -7.54 18.11 15.66
N LYS A 536 -8.38 18.87 16.33
CA LYS A 536 -8.34 20.33 16.37
C LYS A 536 -7.63 20.78 17.64
N LEU A 537 -6.69 21.70 17.49
CA LEU A 537 -6.11 22.45 18.59
C LEU A 537 -6.83 23.80 18.65
N LEU A 538 -7.49 24.07 19.79
CA LEU A 538 -8.27 25.29 20.02
C LEU A 538 -7.35 26.36 20.62
N GLN A 539 -7.19 27.47 19.91
CA GLN A 539 -6.36 28.59 20.38
C GLN A 539 -7.18 29.52 21.28
N PRO A 540 -6.55 30.23 22.23
CA PRO A 540 -7.25 31.17 23.12
C PRO A 540 -8.01 32.26 22.36
N GLU A 541 -7.54 32.66 21.19
CA GLU A 541 -8.15 33.70 20.35
C GLU A 541 -9.34 33.19 19.51
N GLY A 542 -9.74 31.92 19.68
CA GLY A 542 -10.83 31.31 18.95
C GLY A 542 -10.40 30.66 17.60
N ASP A 543 -9.17 30.86 17.19
CA ASP A 543 -8.59 30.23 16.00
C ASP A 543 -8.46 28.71 16.20
N ILE A 544 -8.70 27.95 15.14
CA ILE A 544 -8.58 26.49 15.13
C ILE A 544 -7.38 26.08 14.28
N THR A 545 -6.48 25.32 14.86
CA THR A 545 -5.42 24.65 14.11
C THR A 545 -5.77 23.18 13.93
N PHE A 546 -5.87 22.72 12.69
CA PHE A 546 -6.01 21.30 12.40
C PHE A 546 -4.65 20.60 12.49
N VAL A 547 -4.60 19.58 13.33
CA VAL A 547 -3.41 18.76 13.54
C VAL A 547 -3.66 17.38 12.94
N SER A 548 -2.93 17.06 11.90
CA SER A 548 -3.04 15.77 11.24
C SER A 548 -2.46 14.62 12.04
N SER A 549 -1.39 14.89 12.76
CA SER A 549 -0.78 13.98 13.72
C SER A 549 0.10 14.78 14.66
N GLY A 550 -0.01 14.52 15.95
CA GLY A 550 0.74 15.27 16.95
C GLY A 550 0.61 14.69 18.35
N ILE A 551 1.39 15.24 19.24
CA ILE A 551 1.41 14.91 20.66
C ILE A 551 0.86 16.12 21.40
N PRO A 552 -0.40 16.09 21.90
CA PRO A 552 -0.94 17.18 22.66
C PRO A 552 -0.13 17.43 23.92
N LYS A 553 0.08 18.71 24.22
CA LYS A 553 0.86 19.14 25.37
C LYS A 553 -0.06 19.52 26.54
N GLU A 554 0.50 19.48 27.73
CA GLU A 554 -0.16 20.01 28.93
C GLU A 554 -0.59 21.46 28.71
N GLY A 555 -1.82 21.82 29.11
CA GLY A 555 -2.43 23.12 28.91
C GLY A 555 -3.11 23.34 27.55
N GLU A 556 -2.94 22.43 26.58
CA GLU A 556 -3.59 22.53 25.27
C GLU A 556 -5.07 22.08 25.35
N LYS A 557 -5.96 22.87 24.72
CA LYS A 557 -7.36 22.48 24.49
C LYS A 557 -7.48 21.83 23.13
N ILE A 558 -8.01 20.61 23.10
CA ILE A 558 -8.13 19.83 21.90
C ILE A 558 -9.55 19.28 21.71
N SER A 559 -9.91 19.00 20.49
CA SER A 559 -11.20 18.45 20.11
C SER A 559 -11.04 17.46 18.95
N PRO A 560 -11.81 16.37 18.92
CA PRO A 560 -11.82 15.50 17.76
C PRO A 560 -12.22 16.26 16.50
N TYR A 561 -11.72 15.76 15.38
CA TYR A 561 -12.11 16.24 14.08
C TYR A 561 -13.47 15.65 13.68
N ASN A 562 -14.47 16.50 13.53
CA ASN A 562 -15.79 16.11 13.02
C ASN A 562 -15.95 16.55 11.58
N ILE A 563 -16.40 15.64 10.73
CA ILE A 563 -16.62 15.87 9.29
C ILE A 563 -17.88 16.73 9.12
N GLU A 564 -17.75 17.82 8.38
CA GLU A 564 -18.88 18.66 7.97
C GLU A 564 -19.36 18.25 6.57
N ASN A 565 -20.51 17.64 6.49
CA ASN A 565 -21.08 17.13 5.24
C ASN A 565 -21.29 18.21 4.18
N LYS A 566 -21.54 19.46 4.58
CA LYS A 566 -21.77 20.57 3.65
C LYS A 566 -20.55 20.89 2.78
N VAL A 567 -19.36 20.91 3.37
CA VAL A 567 -18.11 21.15 2.63
C VAL A 567 -17.79 19.97 1.71
N GLN A 568 -18.08 18.74 2.15
CA GLN A 568 -17.93 17.54 1.32
C GLN A 568 -18.88 17.59 0.12
N THR A 569 -20.12 18.05 0.31
CA THR A 569 -21.12 18.22 -0.76
C THR A 569 -20.73 19.32 -1.73
N LEU A 570 -20.12 20.40 -1.25
CA LEU A 570 -19.65 21.52 -2.08
C LEU A 570 -18.60 21.12 -3.08
N LEU A 571 -17.62 20.33 -2.69
CA LEU A 571 -16.58 19.84 -3.60
C LEU A 571 -17.07 18.71 -4.47
N ASN A 572 -18.09 17.95 -4.02
CA ASN A 572 -18.77 16.86 -4.73
C ASN A 572 -17.83 15.88 -5.46
N LEU A 573 -16.62 15.70 -4.91
CA LEU A 573 -15.57 14.88 -5.50
C LEU A 573 -15.86 13.36 -5.45
N ASN A 574 -16.96 12.97 -4.80
CA ASN A 574 -17.41 11.57 -4.74
C ASN A 574 -18.33 11.18 -5.89
N ASN A 575 -18.79 12.12 -6.71
CA ASN A 575 -19.65 11.85 -7.84
C ASN A 575 -18.81 11.51 -9.07
N LEU A 576 -19.08 10.35 -9.66
CA LEU A 576 -18.47 9.88 -10.93
C LEU A 576 -18.96 10.67 -12.16
N ASN A 577 -19.53 11.84 -11.96
CA ASN A 577 -20.07 12.70 -13.01
C ASN A 577 -19.04 13.75 -13.48
N GLU A 578 -19.19 14.17 -14.72
CA GLU A 578 -18.42 15.29 -15.29
C GLU A 578 -18.84 16.60 -14.63
N GLN A 579 -17.88 17.31 -14.05
CA GLN A 579 -18.09 18.63 -13.45
C GLN A 579 -17.39 19.70 -14.26
N HIS A 580 -18.05 20.84 -14.41
CA HIS A 580 -17.50 22.01 -15.09
C HIS A 580 -16.95 22.98 -14.05
N PHE A 581 -15.66 23.25 -14.11
CA PHE A 581 -15.02 24.23 -13.28
C PHE A 581 -14.55 25.42 -14.12
N GLN A 582 -14.94 26.61 -13.73
CA GLN A 582 -14.35 27.84 -14.24
C GLN A 582 -13.21 28.25 -13.31
N VAL A 583 -12.00 28.26 -13.84
CA VAL A 583 -10.82 28.70 -13.12
C VAL A 583 -10.50 30.13 -13.51
N LEU A 584 -10.63 31.05 -12.59
CA LEU A 584 -10.27 32.46 -12.77
C LEU A 584 -8.80 32.66 -12.42
N SER A 585 -8.00 33.20 -13.33
CA SER A 585 -6.64 33.65 -13.01
C SER A 585 -6.71 34.87 -12.08
N GLY A 586 -5.75 35.02 -11.15
CA GLY A 586 -5.73 36.09 -10.13
C GLY A 586 -5.84 37.52 -10.64
N ASP A 587 -5.60 37.76 -11.93
CA ASP A 587 -5.77 39.07 -12.57
C ASP A 587 -7.14 39.25 -13.26
N ASN A 588 -8.13 38.38 -12.99
CA ASN A 588 -9.48 38.40 -13.57
C ASN A 588 -9.56 38.45 -15.11
N LYS A 589 -8.49 38.16 -15.81
CA LYS A 589 -8.37 38.40 -17.29
C LYS A 589 -8.50 37.19 -18.16
N LYS A 590 -8.45 35.95 -17.62
CA LYS A 590 -8.70 34.73 -18.42
C LYS A 590 -9.34 33.67 -17.57
N ALA A 591 -10.62 33.40 -17.80
CA ALA A 591 -11.25 32.16 -17.34
C ALA A 591 -10.69 31.01 -18.19
N ILE A 592 -10.11 30.01 -17.54
CA ILE A 592 -9.80 28.74 -18.19
C ILE A 592 -11.02 27.85 -17.93
N ASP A 593 -11.74 27.52 -19.00
CA ASP A 593 -12.87 26.59 -18.93
C ASP A 593 -12.31 25.18 -19.07
N GLU A 594 -12.32 24.43 -17.99
CA GLU A 594 -11.75 23.10 -17.92
C GLU A 594 -12.79 22.13 -17.33
N LYS A 595 -13.02 21.03 -18.03
CA LYS A 595 -13.93 19.98 -17.55
C LYS A 595 -13.13 18.95 -16.79
N TRP A 596 -13.60 18.62 -15.60
CA TRP A 596 -13.02 17.60 -14.76
C TRP A 596 -14.02 16.45 -14.53
N ARG A 597 -13.54 15.24 -14.67
CA ARG A 597 -14.30 14.02 -14.39
C ARG A 597 -13.62 13.27 -13.26
N VAL A 598 -14.40 12.87 -12.27
CA VAL A 598 -13.95 12.01 -11.18
C VAL A 598 -14.19 10.56 -11.58
N ASP A 599 -13.14 9.76 -11.57
CA ASP A 599 -13.17 8.33 -11.83
C ASP A 599 -12.59 7.57 -10.64
N LEU A 600 -13.04 6.33 -10.45
CA LEU A 600 -12.53 5.40 -9.45
C LEU A 600 -11.80 4.27 -10.18
N ASP A 601 -10.55 4.01 -9.84
CA ASP A 601 -9.84 2.86 -10.39
C ASP A 601 -10.17 1.56 -9.63
N LEU A 602 -9.62 0.47 -10.13
CA LEU A 602 -9.85 -0.87 -9.61
C LEU A 602 -9.25 -1.13 -8.23
N MET A 603 -8.29 -0.32 -7.84
CA MET A 603 -7.65 -0.37 -6.53
C MET A 603 -8.38 0.50 -5.51
N GLY A 604 -9.52 1.11 -5.90
CA GLY A 604 -10.27 2.04 -5.06
C GLY A 604 -9.64 3.42 -4.97
N MET A 605 -8.74 3.79 -5.89
CA MET A 605 -8.12 5.10 -5.97
C MET A 605 -8.98 6.07 -6.79
N PHE A 606 -9.26 7.23 -6.27
CA PHE A 606 -9.95 8.29 -7.01
C PHE A 606 -9.00 9.07 -7.90
N HIS A 607 -9.47 9.37 -9.11
CA HIS A 607 -8.76 10.18 -10.09
C HIS A 607 -9.64 11.34 -10.55
N ILE A 608 -9.06 12.52 -10.68
CA ILE A 608 -9.67 13.63 -11.42
C ILE A 608 -8.98 13.72 -12.76
N ASN A 609 -9.71 13.45 -13.83
CA ASN A 609 -9.24 13.57 -15.20
C ASN A 609 -9.73 14.89 -15.79
N SER A 610 -8.81 15.72 -16.27
CA SER A 610 -9.08 17.00 -16.89
C SER A 610 -9.17 16.87 -18.41
N SER A 611 -10.03 17.68 -19.04
CA SER A 611 -10.08 17.82 -20.49
C SER A 611 -8.76 18.29 -21.14
N SER A 612 -7.85 18.84 -20.34
CA SER A 612 -6.49 19.23 -20.78
C SER A 612 -5.46 18.09 -20.74
N GLY A 613 -5.88 16.86 -20.44
CA GLY A 613 -5.00 15.68 -20.37
C GLY A 613 -4.17 15.59 -19.09
N VAL A 614 -4.67 16.15 -17.99
CA VAL A 614 -4.06 16.04 -16.67
C VAL A 614 -4.88 15.08 -15.82
N THR A 615 -4.20 14.18 -15.11
CA THR A 615 -4.80 13.27 -14.12
C THR A 615 -4.21 13.60 -12.75
N LEU A 616 -5.11 13.76 -11.77
CA LEU A 616 -4.78 13.97 -10.36
C LEU A 616 -5.29 12.79 -9.56
N ASP A 617 -4.38 12.12 -8.85
CA ASP A 617 -4.69 11.03 -7.93
C ASP A 617 -5.00 11.61 -6.54
N PHE A 618 -6.12 11.24 -5.93
CA PHE A 618 -6.49 11.71 -4.60
C PHE A 618 -7.16 10.63 -3.75
N SER A 619 -7.25 10.89 -2.45
CA SER A 619 -8.02 10.08 -1.51
C SER A 619 -8.78 10.96 -0.54
N ILE A 620 -9.91 10.45 -0.06
CA ILE A 620 -10.67 11.06 1.04
C ILE A 620 -10.69 10.04 2.18
N VAL A 621 -9.99 10.37 3.24
CA VAL A 621 -9.85 9.50 4.41
C VAL A 621 -10.28 10.28 5.64
N TYR A 622 -11.27 9.76 6.36
CA TYR A 622 -11.84 10.42 7.54
C TYR A 622 -12.25 11.89 7.32
N GLY A 623 -12.83 12.20 6.14
CA GLY A 623 -13.24 13.57 5.80
C GLY A 623 -12.09 14.54 5.52
N ILE A 624 -10.93 14.00 5.17
CA ILE A 624 -9.78 14.79 4.74
C ILE A 624 -9.49 14.42 3.30
N TYR A 625 -9.54 15.40 2.43
CA TYR A 625 -9.09 15.30 1.06
C TYR A 625 -7.56 15.36 1.02
N ASN A 626 -6.94 14.47 0.26
CA ASN A 626 -5.49 14.42 0.08
C ASN A 626 -5.14 14.24 -1.39
N THR A 627 -4.42 15.18 -1.98
CA THR A 627 -3.77 14.99 -3.27
C THR A 627 -2.59 14.05 -3.11
N LEU A 628 -2.60 12.92 -3.83
CA LEU A 628 -1.57 11.89 -3.78
C LEU A 628 -0.52 12.10 -4.88
N GLY A 629 -0.95 12.53 -6.06
CA GLY A 629 -0.06 12.77 -7.18
C GLY A 629 -0.75 13.47 -8.32
N ILE A 630 0.02 14.05 -9.25
CA ILE A 630 -0.49 14.67 -10.46
C ILE A 630 0.41 14.35 -11.65
N LYS A 631 -0.20 14.07 -12.81
CA LYS A 631 0.48 13.77 -14.06
C LYS A 631 -0.11 14.60 -15.18
N GLY A 632 0.69 15.00 -16.15
CA GLY A 632 0.26 15.69 -17.36
C GLY A 632 0.77 17.12 -17.48
N ASN A 633 0.05 17.95 -18.23
CA ASN A 633 0.47 19.31 -18.59
C ASN A 633 0.44 20.25 -17.38
N LYS A 634 1.55 20.89 -17.07
CA LYS A 634 1.69 21.86 -15.97
C LYS A 634 0.87 23.15 -16.13
N ARG A 635 0.30 23.42 -17.30
CA ARG A 635 -0.54 24.60 -17.57
C ARG A 635 -2.02 24.40 -17.19
N SER A 636 -2.45 23.18 -16.89
CA SER A 636 -3.82 22.89 -16.45
C SER A 636 -4.12 23.56 -15.11
N ALA A 637 -5.34 24.04 -14.97
CA ALA A 637 -5.89 24.56 -13.73
C ALA A 637 -5.87 23.53 -12.59
N LEU A 638 -5.96 22.24 -12.94
CA LEU A 638 -5.88 21.14 -11.99
C LEU A 638 -4.54 21.10 -11.22
N ASN A 639 -3.44 21.65 -11.77
CA ASN A 639 -2.18 21.78 -11.03
C ASN A 639 -2.26 22.82 -9.90
N ALA A 640 -2.93 23.95 -10.15
CA ALA A 640 -3.16 24.96 -9.11
C ALA A 640 -4.08 24.40 -8.01
N PHE A 641 -5.13 23.68 -8.40
CA PHE A 641 -6.02 22.95 -7.49
C PHE A 641 -5.24 21.92 -6.64
N ALA A 642 -4.41 21.10 -7.27
CA ALA A 642 -3.60 20.10 -6.57
C ALA A 642 -2.64 20.72 -5.53
N PHE A 643 -2.12 21.91 -5.83
CA PHE A 643 -1.22 22.62 -4.93
C PHE A 643 -1.98 23.26 -3.77
N ALA A 644 -3.07 23.98 -4.05
CA ALA A 644 -3.87 24.64 -3.02
C ALA A 644 -4.61 23.66 -2.12
N LEU A 645 -5.10 22.56 -2.69
CA LEU A 645 -5.76 21.48 -2.01
C LEU A 645 -4.85 20.25 -1.91
N SER A 646 -3.57 20.44 -1.64
CA SER A 646 -2.66 19.32 -1.42
C SER A 646 -3.17 18.43 -0.28
N ARG A 647 -3.72 19.07 0.76
CA ARG A 647 -4.51 18.47 1.83
C ARG A 647 -5.59 19.44 2.24
N PHE A 648 -6.81 18.96 2.44
CA PHE A 648 -7.92 19.80 2.84
C PHE A 648 -8.85 19.06 3.82
N PRO A 649 -8.93 19.52 5.08
CA PRO A 649 -9.91 19.01 6.03
C PRO A 649 -11.29 19.61 5.75
N TYR A 650 -12.33 18.76 5.69
CA TYR A 650 -13.71 19.21 5.50
C TYR A 650 -14.27 19.79 6.82
N ILE A 651 -13.83 20.99 7.17
CA ILE A 651 -14.26 21.72 8.38
C ILE A 651 -15.04 22.96 7.96
N GLU A 652 -16.25 23.10 8.52
CA GLU A 652 -17.12 24.24 8.34
C GLU A 652 -16.92 25.25 9.49
N LYS A 653 -15.82 25.97 9.51
CA LYS A 653 -15.64 27.12 10.43
C LYS A 653 -14.75 28.17 9.80
N HIS A 654 -15.04 29.44 10.18
CA HIS A 654 -14.24 30.59 9.82
C HIS A 654 -12.80 30.41 10.33
N SER A 655 -11.82 30.57 9.42
CA SER A 655 -10.39 30.57 9.74
C SER A 655 -9.82 29.27 10.32
N VAL A 656 -9.61 28.28 9.46
CA VAL A 656 -8.86 27.07 9.84
C VAL A 656 -7.48 27.10 9.18
N ARG A 657 -6.42 26.93 9.98
CA ARG A 657 -5.04 26.85 9.52
C ARG A 657 -4.53 25.43 9.61
N TRP A 658 -3.75 25.03 8.63
CA TRP A 658 -3.02 23.75 8.65
C TRP A 658 -1.72 23.83 7.86
N THR A 659 -0.82 22.91 8.12
CA THR A 659 0.41 22.75 7.35
C THR A 659 0.42 21.39 6.68
N ASP A 660 0.99 21.33 5.48
CA ASP A 660 1.09 20.10 4.70
C ASP A 660 2.45 19.98 4.02
N ILE A 661 2.76 18.76 3.59
CA ILE A 661 3.91 18.43 2.76
C ILE A 661 3.35 17.84 1.47
N PRO A 662 3.24 18.62 0.39
CA PRO A 662 2.67 18.14 -0.87
C PRO A 662 3.50 17.00 -1.46
N SER A 663 2.88 16.20 -2.34
CA SER A 663 3.60 15.19 -3.11
C SER A 663 4.68 15.82 -4.00
N PRO A 664 5.85 15.19 -4.23
CA PRO A 664 6.86 15.68 -5.15
C PRO A 664 6.37 16.00 -6.56
N SER A 665 5.35 15.28 -7.06
CA SER A 665 4.75 15.58 -8.37
C SER A 665 3.99 16.91 -8.41
N VAL A 666 3.46 17.34 -7.29
CA VAL A 666 2.79 18.64 -7.16
C VAL A 666 3.82 19.77 -7.09
N ALA A 667 4.89 19.56 -6.30
CA ALA A 667 5.88 20.60 -6.02
C ALA A 667 6.92 20.80 -7.12
N PHE A 668 7.26 19.77 -7.90
CA PHE A 668 8.38 19.80 -8.86
C PHE A 668 7.96 19.45 -10.29
N ASN A 669 8.79 19.89 -11.24
CA ASN A 669 8.68 19.43 -12.63
C ASN A 669 9.10 17.94 -12.76
N PRO A 670 8.71 17.25 -13.84
CA PRO A 670 8.95 15.81 -13.98
C PRO A 670 10.42 15.40 -13.90
N LEU A 671 11.34 16.18 -14.47
CA LEU A 671 12.78 15.86 -14.47
C LEU A 671 13.37 15.97 -13.06
N LEU A 672 13.11 17.10 -12.38
CA LEU A 672 13.62 17.33 -11.03
C LEU A 672 13.00 16.33 -10.04
N LYS A 673 11.72 15.99 -10.21
CA LYS A 673 11.07 14.94 -9.44
C LYS A 673 11.79 13.60 -9.59
N GLN A 674 12.11 13.19 -10.82
CA GLN A 674 12.79 11.91 -11.05
C GLN A 674 14.18 11.86 -10.43
N LEU A 675 14.96 12.93 -10.53
CA LEU A 675 16.26 13.05 -9.87
C LEU A 675 16.13 12.98 -8.34
N LEU A 676 15.14 13.68 -7.79
CA LEU A 676 14.85 13.66 -6.37
C LEU A 676 14.52 12.25 -5.89
N LEU A 677 13.63 11.54 -6.57
CA LEU A 677 13.21 10.19 -6.21
C LEU A 677 14.36 9.19 -6.31
N LEU A 678 15.26 9.34 -7.28
CA LEU A 678 16.43 8.49 -7.45
C LEU A 678 17.42 8.61 -6.27
N ILE A 679 17.61 9.84 -5.74
CA ILE A 679 18.55 10.13 -4.66
C ILE A 679 17.92 9.85 -3.28
N SER A 680 16.61 10.02 -3.16
CA SER A 680 15.88 9.98 -1.89
C SER A 680 16.02 8.68 -1.07
N PRO A 681 16.23 7.48 -1.65
CA PRO A 681 16.48 6.28 -0.85
C PRO A 681 17.74 6.38 0.02
N VAL A 682 18.76 7.10 -0.45
CA VAL A 682 20.03 7.29 0.28
C VAL A 682 20.02 8.59 1.09
N PHE A 683 19.57 9.67 0.47
CA PHE A 683 19.54 11.00 1.07
C PHE A 683 18.23 11.69 0.71
N ASN A 684 17.34 11.94 1.68
CA ASN A 684 16.07 12.60 1.45
C ASN A 684 16.17 14.13 1.60
N PRO A 685 16.35 14.89 0.52
CA PRO A 685 16.44 16.35 0.53
C PRO A 685 15.06 17.03 0.53
N TYR A 686 13.96 16.27 0.46
CA TYR A 686 12.61 16.80 0.30
C TYR A 686 12.09 17.42 1.61
N LYS A 687 11.94 18.75 1.62
CA LYS A 687 11.50 19.54 2.80
C LYS A 687 10.48 20.62 2.44
N VAL A 688 9.71 20.44 1.37
CA VAL A 688 8.68 21.42 0.98
C VAL A 688 7.54 21.38 1.99
N ARG A 689 7.21 22.52 2.58
CA ARG A 689 6.04 22.70 3.44
C ARG A 689 5.11 23.73 2.84
N VAL A 690 3.83 23.47 2.88
CA VAL A 690 2.76 24.39 2.48
C VAL A 690 1.99 24.75 3.74
N SER A 691 1.81 26.05 3.99
CA SER A 691 0.90 26.55 4.99
C SER A 691 -0.38 26.98 4.30
N SER A 692 -1.50 26.44 4.74
CA SER A 692 -2.81 26.68 4.14
C SER A 692 -3.77 27.24 5.18
N GLU A 693 -4.66 28.12 4.72
CA GLU A 693 -5.72 28.73 5.51
C GLU A 693 -7.01 28.72 4.70
N SER A 694 -8.12 28.34 5.32
CA SER A 694 -9.45 28.48 4.74
C SER A 694 -10.23 29.57 5.46
N ASN A 695 -10.90 30.42 4.69
CA ASN A 695 -11.77 31.46 5.18
C ASN A 695 -13.10 31.39 4.44
N GLU A 696 -14.21 31.50 5.15
CA GLU A 696 -15.54 31.60 4.56
C GLU A 696 -16.04 33.05 4.64
N VAL A 697 -16.32 33.66 3.48
CA VAL A 697 -16.92 35.01 3.41
C VAL A 697 -18.07 34.92 2.42
N ASN A 698 -19.27 35.28 2.87
CA ASN A 698 -20.48 35.35 2.05
C ASN A 698 -20.80 34.05 1.29
N GLY A 699 -20.66 32.88 1.91
CA GLY A 699 -20.92 31.57 1.30
C GLY A 699 -19.85 31.13 0.30
N THR A 700 -18.73 31.86 0.24
CA THR A 700 -17.56 31.48 -0.57
C THR A 700 -16.46 30.99 0.37
N ILE A 701 -16.04 29.74 0.15
CA ILE A 701 -14.87 29.19 0.87
C ILE A 701 -13.64 29.54 0.06
N THR A 702 -12.77 30.37 0.62
CA THR A 702 -11.49 30.73 0.02
C THR A 702 -10.39 29.95 0.71
N ILE A 703 -9.59 29.23 -0.07
CA ILE A 703 -8.42 28.49 0.42
C ILE A 703 -7.18 29.17 -0.15
N SER A 704 -6.31 29.65 0.73
CA SER A 704 -5.02 30.20 0.35
C SER A 704 -3.89 29.29 0.84
N SER A 705 -2.95 28.97 -0.03
CA SER A 705 -1.81 28.10 0.26
C SER A 705 -0.51 28.80 -0.10
N THR A 706 0.42 28.84 0.83
CA THR A 706 1.71 29.54 0.69
C THR A 706 2.87 28.59 0.95
N THR A 707 3.94 28.75 0.17
CA THR A 707 5.27 28.22 0.46
C THR A 707 6.24 29.38 0.55
N LYS A 708 7.51 29.11 0.85
CA LYS A 708 8.56 30.15 0.80
C LYS A 708 8.69 30.84 -0.56
N HIS A 709 8.18 30.23 -1.65
CA HIS A 709 8.39 30.69 -3.03
C HIS A 709 7.11 30.88 -3.86
N TYR A 710 5.96 30.35 -3.41
CA TYR A 710 4.71 30.39 -4.17
C TYR A 710 3.50 30.69 -3.30
N PHE A 711 2.57 31.45 -3.86
CA PHE A 711 1.23 31.68 -3.32
C PHE A 711 0.20 31.19 -4.32
N VAL A 712 -0.79 30.43 -3.88
CA VAL A 712 -1.95 30.01 -4.68
C VAL A 712 -3.20 30.17 -3.84
N GLY A 713 -4.17 30.93 -4.37
CA GLY A 713 -5.50 31.06 -3.78
C GLY A 713 -6.55 30.39 -4.67
N ILE A 714 -7.48 29.66 -4.08
CA ILE A 714 -8.66 29.09 -4.76
C ILE A 714 -9.89 29.53 -3.97
N GLY A 715 -10.86 30.10 -4.68
CA GLY A 715 -12.19 30.38 -4.14
C GLY A 715 -13.20 29.37 -4.71
N VAL A 716 -13.97 28.71 -3.85
CA VAL A 716 -15.10 27.86 -4.24
C VAL A 716 -16.37 28.57 -3.82
N LYS A 717 -17.20 28.92 -4.79
CA LYS A 717 -18.46 29.63 -4.57
C LYS A 717 -19.63 28.66 -4.79
N THR A 718 -20.52 28.62 -3.82
CA THR A 718 -21.84 27.97 -4.00
C THR A 718 -22.72 28.85 -4.86
N TYR A 719 -23.27 28.31 -5.93
CA TYR A 719 -24.34 28.92 -6.69
C TYR A 719 -25.68 28.36 -6.29
#